data_60ff7d4c55476578108792c609fcecc9
#
_entry.id   60ff7d4c55476578108792c609fcecc9
#
_cell.length_a   1.000
_cell.length_b   1.000
_cell.length_c   1.000
_cell.angle_alpha   90.00
_cell.angle_beta   90.00
_cell.angle_gamma   90.00
#
_symmetry.space_group_name_H-M   'P 1'
#
loop_
_entity.id
_entity.type
_entity.pdbx_description
1 polymer ?
#
loop_
_entity_poly.entity_id
_entity_poly.type
_entity_poly.pdbx_seq_one_letter_code
_entity_poly.pdbx_strand_id
1 'polypeptide(L)'
;MTDLVQDITPVSIEEELKSSYLDYAMSVIVGRALPDVRDGLKPVHRRVLFAMHEGGNAYNKPYRKSARIVGDVIGKYHPHGDSAVYDTLVRMAQPFSLRYMLVDGQGNFGSVDGDAPAAMRYTEARMTKIAHELLADLDKETVNFVPNYDGSEQIPEVLPTKVPALLVNGSSGIAVGMATNIPPHNLGEVLDGCLAYIENNDITIDELMSHIPGPDFPTAALINGRKGIEEAYKTGRGKIYVRAKAEIETDEKGRETIIVNEIPYQVNKAKLIEKIAEFVKEKKIEGISGLRDESDKDGMRIVIEIKRDAVGEVVLNNLYALTQMQVTFGINIVALDHGQPKLLNLKQLIEAFVLHRREVVTRRTIFELRKARERTHILEGLAIALANVDPIIELIRQAPNPETAKRELIARPWQLGHVADMLAAAGVDAARPEDLDEQYGIRDGLYYLTEVQAQAILDLRLQKLTNFGHDEILDEYKKLLEAIGELLHILRSPERLMEVIREELEQIREQFNDPRRTEITAASGDINLEDLIAQEDVVVTLSHEGYVKYQPITDYEAQRRGGKGKSATKMKEEDFIEKLLVANTHDTILCFSSRGRLYWLKVYQLPQASRGSRGRPIVNILPLGENERITAILPVTAYEEDKFVIMATAGGVVKKIALTEFSRPRSSGIIALNLRDEDELIGVDITDGSNEIMLFSSQGRVVRFSETAVRAMGRLATGVRGIKLALTNDLSDDESAVEIEDVSDDNAEETLDLNIDKVVSLVVPKNNGEILTATQNGYGKRTKLEEYPTKSRNTKGVISIKVSERNGKVVAATQVIDTDQIMLITDAGTLVRTHVSEVSIIGRNTQGVRLIRTSEDEHVVSLERICDVDDDEGEQESAVENTEE
;
A
#
# COMPACT_ATOMS: atom_id res chain seq x y z
N MET A 1 -40.09 20.55 -57.30
CA MET A 1 -39.37 20.80 -56.02
C MET A 1 -40.13 20.01 -54.96
N THR A 2 -39.68 18.84 -54.67
CA THR A 2 -40.21 18.01 -53.59
C THR A 2 -39.60 18.50 -52.30
N ASP A 3 -40.42 19.10 -51.44
CA ASP A 3 -40.08 19.44 -50.07
C ASP A 3 -39.69 18.16 -49.32
N LEU A 4 -38.40 18.01 -49.03
CA LEU A 4 -37.90 17.07 -48.05
C LEU A 4 -38.40 17.59 -46.70
N VAL A 5 -39.53 17.09 -46.21
CA VAL A 5 -39.95 17.27 -44.82
C VAL A 5 -38.89 16.58 -43.97
N GLN A 6 -38.00 17.36 -43.38
CA GLN A 6 -37.15 16.91 -42.31
C GLN A 6 -38.02 16.58 -41.11
N ASP A 7 -38.12 15.31 -40.80
CA ASP A 7 -38.80 14.82 -39.60
C ASP A 7 -37.89 15.18 -38.39
N ILE A 8 -38.10 16.34 -37.81
CA ILE A 8 -37.36 16.85 -36.66
C ILE A 8 -38.06 16.33 -35.42
N THR A 9 -37.51 15.26 -34.83
CA THR A 9 -37.96 14.75 -33.53
C THR A 9 -37.24 15.53 -32.42
N PRO A 10 -37.92 16.20 -31.50
CA PRO A 10 -37.26 16.84 -30.37
C PRO A 10 -36.74 15.80 -29.39
N VAL A 11 -35.45 15.79 -29.15
CA VAL A 11 -34.77 14.92 -28.18
C VAL A 11 -34.33 15.75 -26.99
N SER A 12 -34.69 15.31 -25.79
CA SER A 12 -34.18 15.94 -24.54
C SER A 12 -32.67 15.69 -24.43
N ILE A 13 -31.88 16.75 -24.32
CA ILE A 13 -30.44 16.66 -24.14
C ILE A 13 -30.07 15.86 -22.89
N GLU A 14 -30.90 15.92 -21.84
CA GLU A 14 -30.65 15.18 -20.60
C GLU A 14 -30.84 13.67 -20.80
N GLU A 15 -31.86 13.27 -21.53
CA GLU A 15 -32.15 11.86 -21.84
C GLU A 15 -31.08 11.28 -22.77
N GLU A 16 -30.70 12.03 -23.80
CA GLU A 16 -29.65 11.64 -24.74
C GLU A 16 -28.29 11.53 -24.04
N LEU A 17 -27.93 12.47 -23.16
CA LEU A 17 -26.71 12.39 -22.38
C LEU A 17 -26.70 11.19 -21.41
N LYS A 18 -27.82 10.89 -20.77
CA LYS A 18 -27.95 9.73 -19.89
C LYS A 18 -27.78 8.43 -20.65
N SER A 19 -28.49 8.30 -21.78
CA SER A 19 -28.40 7.10 -22.64
C SER A 19 -26.99 6.92 -23.18
N SER A 20 -26.43 7.94 -23.84
CA SER A 20 -25.09 7.89 -24.44
C SER A 20 -24.00 7.63 -23.40
N TYR A 21 -24.11 8.21 -22.20
CA TYR A 21 -23.15 7.97 -21.14
C TYR A 21 -23.28 6.54 -20.58
N LEU A 22 -24.50 6.02 -20.45
CA LEU A 22 -24.72 4.63 -20.01
C LEU A 22 -24.16 3.63 -21.04
N ASP A 23 -24.43 3.86 -22.32
CA ASP A 23 -23.91 3.04 -23.41
C ASP A 23 -22.39 3.05 -23.47
N TYR A 24 -21.78 4.24 -23.31
CA TYR A 24 -20.34 4.37 -23.20
C TYR A 24 -19.80 3.65 -21.98
N ALA A 25 -20.41 3.84 -20.79
CA ALA A 25 -19.99 3.18 -19.57
C ALA A 25 -20.07 1.66 -19.68
N MET A 26 -21.16 1.12 -20.23
CA MET A 26 -21.34 -0.31 -20.48
C MET A 26 -20.29 -0.85 -21.46
N SER A 27 -20.03 -0.12 -22.57
CA SER A 27 -18.99 -0.49 -23.52
C SER A 27 -17.60 -0.55 -22.89
N VAL A 28 -17.26 0.40 -22.01
CA VAL A 28 -15.96 0.42 -21.34
C VAL A 28 -15.88 -0.67 -20.25
N ILE A 29 -16.93 -0.89 -19.49
CA ILE A 29 -16.96 -1.88 -18.40
C ILE A 29 -16.89 -3.29 -18.97
N VAL A 30 -17.81 -3.66 -19.87
CA VAL A 30 -17.95 -5.03 -20.38
C VAL A 30 -17.02 -5.29 -21.56
N GLY A 31 -16.87 -4.30 -22.44
CA GLY A 31 -16.17 -4.48 -23.73
C GLY A 31 -14.67 -4.16 -23.70
N ARG A 32 -14.11 -3.62 -22.59
CA ARG A 32 -12.72 -3.13 -22.61
C ARG A 32 -11.92 -3.38 -21.34
N ALA A 33 -12.42 -2.90 -20.17
CA ALA A 33 -11.57 -2.71 -19.00
C ALA A 33 -11.52 -3.90 -18.05
N LEU A 34 -12.63 -4.63 -17.89
CA LEU A 34 -12.73 -5.72 -16.93
C LEU A 34 -12.51 -7.08 -17.58
N PRO A 35 -11.83 -8.01 -16.87
CA PRO A 35 -11.70 -9.40 -17.30
C PRO A 35 -12.98 -10.19 -17.03
N ASP A 36 -13.25 -11.23 -17.82
CA ASP A 36 -14.25 -12.25 -17.49
C ASP A 36 -13.69 -13.20 -16.42
N VAL A 37 -14.51 -13.54 -15.41
CA VAL A 37 -14.09 -14.40 -14.30
C VAL A 37 -13.71 -15.81 -14.73
N ARG A 38 -14.33 -16.30 -15.83
CA ARG A 38 -14.17 -17.66 -16.34
C ARG A 38 -12.81 -17.89 -16.98
N ASP A 39 -12.37 -17.01 -17.89
CA ASP A 39 -11.10 -17.13 -18.61
C ASP A 39 -10.02 -16.11 -18.20
N GLY A 40 -10.36 -15.14 -17.35
CA GLY A 40 -9.43 -14.14 -16.84
C GLY A 40 -8.95 -13.12 -17.86
N LEU A 41 -9.54 -13.08 -19.05
CA LEU A 41 -9.07 -12.26 -20.15
C LEU A 41 -9.99 -11.06 -20.41
N LYS A 42 -9.38 -9.96 -20.79
CA LYS A 42 -10.10 -8.84 -21.41
C LYS A 42 -10.39 -9.17 -22.87
N PRO A 43 -11.40 -8.55 -23.50
CA PRO A 43 -11.75 -8.82 -24.88
C PRO A 43 -10.57 -8.71 -25.86
N VAL A 44 -9.69 -7.74 -25.70
CA VAL A 44 -8.52 -7.58 -26.58
C VAL A 44 -7.55 -8.76 -26.48
N HIS A 45 -7.24 -9.25 -25.25
CA HIS A 45 -6.37 -10.42 -25.05
C HIS A 45 -6.96 -11.66 -25.70
N ARG A 46 -8.26 -11.90 -25.48
CA ARG A 46 -8.99 -13.04 -26.05
C ARG A 46 -8.95 -13.02 -27.57
N ARG A 47 -9.18 -11.87 -28.18
CA ARG A 47 -9.18 -11.69 -29.64
C ARG A 47 -7.79 -11.85 -30.26
N VAL A 48 -6.72 -11.41 -29.57
CA VAL A 48 -5.34 -11.63 -30.02
C VAL A 48 -5.00 -13.12 -30.00
N LEU A 49 -5.28 -13.83 -28.90
CA LEU A 49 -5.02 -15.26 -28.81
C LEU A 49 -5.85 -16.06 -29.80
N PHE A 50 -7.12 -15.70 -30.00
CA PHE A 50 -7.99 -16.33 -31.01
C PHE A 50 -7.47 -16.11 -32.42
N ALA A 51 -7.06 -14.89 -32.79
CA ALA A 51 -6.47 -14.60 -34.08
C ALA A 51 -5.17 -15.38 -34.34
N MET A 52 -4.35 -15.55 -33.33
CA MET A 52 -3.12 -16.37 -33.40
C MET A 52 -3.45 -17.86 -33.60
N HIS A 53 -4.50 -18.34 -32.94
CA HIS A 53 -4.99 -19.72 -33.06
C HIS A 53 -5.51 -20.00 -34.50
N GLU A 54 -6.43 -19.18 -35.00
CA GLU A 54 -6.97 -19.29 -36.36
C GLU A 54 -5.88 -19.14 -37.42
N GLY A 55 -4.90 -18.26 -37.17
CA GLY A 55 -3.72 -18.13 -38.00
C GLY A 55 -2.78 -19.33 -37.95
N GLY A 56 -3.00 -20.34 -37.08
CA GLY A 56 -2.11 -21.49 -36.88
C GLY A 56 -0.74 -21.11 -36.32
N ASN A 57 -0.66 -20.06 -35.49
CA ASN A 57 0.58 -19.56 -34.89
C ASN A 57 0.89 -20.22 -33.54
N ALA A 58 0.94 -21.57 -33.54
CA ALA A 58 1.15 -22.39 -32.35
C ALA A 58 2.61 -22.36 -31.89
N TYR A 59 2.83 -22.76 -30.64
CA TYR A 59 4.14 -22.77 -29.96
C TYR A 59 5.21 -23.61 -30.69
N ASN A 60 4.82 -24.62 -31.42
CA ASN A 60 5.70 -25.53 -32.21
C ASN A 60 5.84 -25.11 -33.67
N LYS A 61 5.35 -23.94 -34.06
CA LYS A 61 5.45 -23.39 -35.39
C LYS A 61 6.46 -22.25 -35.45
N PRO A 62 6.97 -21.87 -36.62
CA PRO A 62 7.84 -20.70 -36.79
C PRO A 62 7.16 -19.41 -36.28
N TYR A 63 7.98 -18.48 -35.80
CA TYR A 63 7.53 -17.14 -35.42
C TYR A 63 6.92 -16.41 -36.65
N ARG A 64 5.96 -15.54 -36.39
CA ARG A 64 5.35 -14.65 -37.36
C ARG A 64 5.59 -13.19 -37.00
N LYS A 65 5.69 -12.32 -38.00
CA LYS A 65 5.81 -10.87 -37.78
C LYS A 65 4.63 -10.37 -36.96
N SER A 66 4.93 -9.60 -35.91
CA SER A 66 3.91 -9.01 -35.03
C SER A 66 2.93 -8.15 -35.82
N ALA A 67 3.40 -7.43 -36.85
CA ALA A 67 2.56 -6.61 -37.72
C ALA A 67 1.47 -7.43 -38.44
N ARG A 68 1.73 -8.68 -38.78
CA ARG A 68 0.74 -9.57 -39.40
C ARG A 68 -0.33 -9.95 -38.38
N ILE A 69 0.08 -10.35 -37.19
CA ILE A 69 -0.85 -10.72 -36.11
C ILE A 69 -1.76 -9.54 -35.78
N VAL A 70 -1.19 -8.35 -35.59
CA VAL A 70 -1.93 -7.11 -35.32
C VAL A 70 -2.90 -6.79 -36.46
N GLY A 71 -2.48 -6.93 -37.72
CA GLY A 71 -3.32 -6.72 -38.87
C GLY A 71 -4.52 -7.67 -38.93
N ASP A 72 -4.30 -8.97 -38.67
CA ASP A 72 -5.37 -9.97 -38.63
C ASP A 72 -6.38 -9.66 -37.48
N VAL A 73 -5.90 -9.24 -36.30
CA VAL A 73 -6.75 -8.87 -35.19
C VAL A 73 -7.63 -7.66 -35.49
N ILE A 74 -7.05 -6.59 -36.04
CA ILE A 74 -7.78 -5.35 -36.32
C ILE A 74 -8.77 -5.58 -37.46
N GLY A 75 -8.35 -6.25 -38.49
CA GLY A 75 -9.16 -6.45 -39.70
C GLY A 75 -10.38 -7.35 -39.48
N LYS A 76 -10.27 -8.33 -38.56
CA LYS A 76 -11.32 -9.34 -38.38
C LYS A 76 -12.07 -9.25 -37.06
N TYR A 77 -11.39 -8.87 -35.96
CA TYR A 77 -11.95 -9.12 -34.63
C TYR A 77 -12.03 -7.90 -33.71
N HIS A 78 -11.15 -6.88 -33.88
CA HIS A 78 -11.02 -5.78 -32.93
C HIS A 78 -10.79 -4.43 -33.63
N PRO A 79 -11.85 -3.66 -33.93
CA PRO A 79 -11.77 -2.44 -34.74
C PRO A 79 -11.26 -1.23 -33.92
N HIS A 80 -10.03 -1.35 -33.41
CA HIS A 80 -9.37 -0.29 -32.62
C HIS A 80 -7.96 -0.03 -33.19
N GLY A 81 -7.26 0.97 -32.64
CA GLY A 81 -5.93 1.35 -33.13
C GLY A 81 -4.89 0.22 -33.03
N ASP A 82 -4.01 0.13 -34.00
CA ASP A 82 -2.93 -0.85 -34.10
C ASP A 82 -1.98 -0.82 -32.90
N SER A 83 -1.67 0.36 -32.39
CA SER A 83 -0.83 0.55 -31.22
C SER A 83 -1.40 -0.17 -29.99
N ALA A 84 -2.71 -0.06 -29.72
CA ALA A 84 -3.34 -0.69 -28.57
C ALA A 84 -3.27 -2.24 -28.65
N VAL A 85 -3.46 -2.79 -29.84
CA VAL A 85 -3.35 -4.24 -30.06
C VAL A 85 -1.91 -4.69 -29.95
N TYR A 86 -0.96 -3.93 -30.51
CA TYR A 86 0.46 -4.25 -30.43
C TYR A 86 0.97 -4.15 -28.97
N ASP A 87 0.61 -3.11 -28.23
CA ASP A 87 0.97 -2.98 -26.82
C ASP A 87 0.43 -4.13 -25.96
N THR A 88 -0.76 -4.63 -26.31
CA THR A 88 -1.33 -5.81 -25.65
C THR A 88 -0.51 -7.07 -25.96
N LEU A 89 -0.15 -7.28 -27.23
CA LEU A 89 0.71 -8.40 -27.66
C LEU A 89 2.07 -8.33 -26.95
N VAL A 90 2.66 -7.14 -26.86
CA VAL A 90 3.93 -6.89 -26.18
C VAL A 90 3.84 -7.26 -24.70
N ARG A 91 2.82 -6.80 -23.98
CA ARG A 91 2.64 -7.12 -22.56
C ARG A 91 2.50 -8.61 -22.31
N MET A 92 1.82 -9.34 -23.22
CA MET A 92 1.69 -10.79 -23.09
C MET A 92 3.00 -11.55 -23.34
N ALA A 93 4.02 -10.90 -23.92
CA ALA A 93 5.35 -11.45 -24.17
C ALA A 93 6.42 -11.00 -23.16
N GLN A 94 6.08 -10.07 -22.24
CA GLN A 94 7.04 -9.53 -21.29
C GLN A 94 7.12 -10.37 -20.01
N PRO A 95 8.29 -10.93 -19.64
CA PRO A 95 8.44 -11.78 -18.47
C PRO A 95 8.31 -11.02 -17.14
N PHE A 96 8.42 -9.69 -17.17
CA PHE A 96 8.23 -8.81 -16.01
C PHE A 96 6.79 -8.26 -15.90
N SER A 97 5.94 -8.48 -16.91
CA SER A 97 4.54 -8.04 -16.95
C SER A 97 3.56 -9.14 -16.58
N LEU A 98 3.76 -10.36 -17.09
CA LEU A 98 2.94 -11.52 -16.79
C LEU A 98 3.73 -12.58 -16.02
N ARG A 99 3.09 -13.18 -15.03
CA ARG A 99 3.68 -14.30 -14.28
C ARG A 99 3.89 -15.53 -15.16
N TYR A 100 2.94 -15.78 -16.06
CA TYR A 100 3.01 -16.81 -17.11
C TYR A 100 2.71 -16.16 -18.47
N MET A 101 3.74 -16.04 -19.28
CA MET A 101 3.62 -15.40 -20.60
C MET A 101 2.69 -16.19 -21.52
N LEU A 102 1.84 -15.49 -22.24
CA LEU A 102 0.93 -16.09 -23.24
C LEU A 102 1.47 -16.00 -24.66
N VAL A 103 2.42 -15.11 -24.88
CA VAL A 103 3.09 -14.91 -26.18
C VAL A 103 4.59 -15.14 -26.00
N ASP A 104 5.16 -15.91 -26.91
CA ASP A 104 6.59 -16.11 -27.04
C ASP A 104 7.09 -15.16 -28.13
N GLY A 105 7.87 -14.15 -27.70
CA GLY A 105 8.35 -13.05 -28.55
C GLY A 105 9.81 -13.22 -28.94
N GLN A 106 10.12 -12.86 -30.20
CA GLN A 106 11.49 -12.77 -30.71
C GLN A 106 11.79 -11.34 -31.17
N GLY A 107 12.84 -10.75 -30.60
CA GLY A 107 13.22 -9.36 -30.83
C GLY A 107 13.13 -8.54 -29.51
N ASN A 108 13.13 -7.21 -29.65
CA ASN A 108 13.02 -6.31 -28.51
C ASN A 108 11.55 -6.04 -28.16
N PHE A 109 11.10 -6.59 -27.04
CA PHE A 109 9.76 -6.37 -26.45
C PHE A 109 9.78 -5.40 -25.24
N GLY A 110 10.82 -4.57 -25.15
CA GLY A 110 11.00 -3.67 -24.00
C GLY A 110 11.76 -4.31 -22.84
N SER A 111 12.06 -3.52 -21.84
CA SER A 111 12.80 -3.96 -20.64
C SER A 111 12.16 -3.43 -19.34
N VAL A 112 12.63 -3.94 -18.21
CA VAL A 112 12.26 -3.44 -16.88
C VAL A 112 12.75 -2.00 -16.64
N ASP A 113 13.69 -1.50 -17.45
CA ASP A 113 14.16 -0.11 -17.45
C ASP A 113 13.19 0.85 -18.13
N GLY A 114 12.14 0.30 -18.76
CA GLY A 114 11.13 1.08 -19.46
C GLY A 114 11.47 1.41 -20.89
N ASP A 115 12.44 0.69 -21.49
CA ASP A 115 12.69 0.77 -22.91
C ASP A 115 11.44 0.43 -23.70
N ALA A 116 11.17 1.20 -24.73
CA ALA A 116 10.07 0.93 -25.63
C ALA A 116 10.34 -0.33 -26.46
N PRO A 117 9.32 -1.14 -26.75
CA PRO A 117 9.45 -2.24 -27.68
C PRO A 117 9.82 -1.73 -29.07
N ALA A 118 10.52 -2.54 -29.85
CA ALA A 118 10.77 -2.24 -31.24
C ALA A 118 9.45 -2.18 -32.02
N ALA A 119 9.38 -1.42 -33.11
CA ALA A 119 8.19 -1.36 -33.96
C ALA A 119 7.77 -2.76 -34.43
N MET A 120 6.46 -3.00 -34.56
CA MET A 120 5.86 -4.32 -34.86
C MET A 120 6.34 -4.99 -36.15
N ARG A 121 6.96 -4.21 -37.06
CA ARG A 121 7.58 -4.76 -38.31
C ARG A 121 8.90 -5.48 -38.04
N TYR A 122 9.55 -5.23 -36.89
CA TYR A 122 10.82 -5.84 -36.51
C TYR A 122 10.66 -7.03 -35.58
N THR A 123 9.62 -7.02 -34.72
CA THR A 123 9.36 -8.10 -33.75
C THR A 123 8.58 -9.24 -34.38
N GLU A 124 8.77 -10.43 -33.85
CA GLU A 124 8.07 -11.65 -34.23
C GLU A 124 7.51 -12.33 -32.99
N ALA A 125 6.39 -13.01 -33.13
CA ALA A 125 5.69 -13.65 -32.03
C ALA A 125 5.03 -14.97 -32.43
N ARG A 126 4.82 -15.83 -31.46
CA ARG A 126 3.98 -17.04 -31.50
C ARG A 126 3.34 -17.28 -30.14
N MET A 127 2.35 -18.16 -30.07
CA MET A 127 1.77 -18.53 -28.78
C MET A 127 2.75 -19.35 -27.96
N THR A 128 2.67 -19.21 -26.64
CA THR A 128 3.34 -20.13 -25.69
C THR A 128 2.56 -21.43 -25.55
N LYS A 129 3.18 -22.44 -24.94
CA LYS A 129 2.52 -23.72 -24.64
C LYS A 129 1.33 -23.56 -23.69
N ILE A 130 1.45 -22.70 -22.68
CA ILE A 130 0.34 -22.42 -21.73
C ILE A 130 -0.83 -21.69 -22.41
N ALA A 131 -0.55 -20.80 -23.37
CA ALA A 131 -1.62 -20.14 -24.13
C ALA A 131 -2.42 -21.13 -24.97
N HIS A 132 -1.79 -22.20 -25.41
CA HIS A 132 -2.47 -23.28 -26.16
C HIS A 132 -3.48 -24.00 -25.25
N GLU A 133 -3.19 -24.16 -23.95
CA GLU A 133 -4.13 -24.77 -23.00
C GLU A 133 -5.35 -23.87 -22.69
N LEU A 134 -5.24 -22.55 -22.92
CA LEU A 134 -6.39 -21.65 -22.83
C LEU A 134 -7.37 -21.85 -23.99
N LEU A 135 -6.87 -22.29 -25.14
CA LEU A 135 -7.63 -22.48 -26.37
C LEU A 135 -7.97 -23.95 -26.63
N ALA A 136 -7.57 -24.85 -25.74
CA ALA A 136 -7.79 -26.27 -25.90
C ALA A 136 -9.29 -26.60 -26.03
N ASP A 137 -9.62 -27.47 -26.99
CA ASP A 137 -11.00 -27.90 -27.25
C ASP A 137 -11.96 -26.82 -27.80
N LEU A 138 -11.44 -25.70 -28.29
CA LEU A 138 -12.26 -24.60 -28.86
C LEU A 138 -13.09 -25.05 -30.08
N ASP A 139 -12.56 -25.99 -30.85
CA ASP A 139 -13.19 -26.61 -32.04
C ASP A 139 -14.29 -27.62 -31.67
N LYS A 140 -14.50 -27.91 -30.39
CA LYS A 140 -15.45 -28.91 -29.91
C LYS A 140 -16.74 -28.32 -29.32
N GLU A 141 -17.16 -27.16 -29.80
CA GLU A 141 -18.39 -26.45 -29.37
C GLU A 141 -18.49 -26.22 -27.81
N THR A 142 -17.34 -26.09 -27.18
CA THR A 142 -17.23 -25.99 -25.72
C THR A 142 -17.70 -24.64 -25.18
N VAL A 143 -17.65 -23.58 -25.98
CA VAL A 143 -18.02 -22.21 -25.64
C VAL A 143 -18.92 -21.61 -26.72
N ASN A 144 -19.64 -20.53 -26.38
CA ASN A 144 -20.47 -19.81 -27.34
C ASN A 144 -19.62 -18.92 -28.22
N PHE A 145 -20.04 -18.78 -29.47
CA PHE A 145 -19.49 -17.83 -30.40
C PHE A 145 -20.51 -16.72 -30.66
N VAL A 146 -20.02 -15.51 -30.79
CA VAL A 146 -20.79 -14.31 -31.10
C VAL A 146 -20.24 -13.64 -32.33
N PRO A 147 -21.07 -12.93 -33.09
CA PRO A 147 -20.60 -12.21 -34.28
C PRO A 147 -19.58 -11.11 -33.87
N ASN A 148 -18.62 -10.87 -34.73
CA ASN A 148 -17.71 -9.74 -34.61
C ASN A 148 -18.45 -8.40 -34.87
N TYR A 149 -17.72 -7.29 -34.90
CA TYR A 149 -18.26 -5.93 -35.04
C TYR A 149 -19.06 -5.66 -36.32
N ASP A 150 -18.81 -6.40 -37.41
CA ASP A 150 -19.49 -6.25 -38.70
C ASP A 150 -20.32 -7.48 -39.13
N GLY A 151 -20.37 -8.53 -38.28
CA GLY A 151 -21.09 -9.76 -38.50
C GLY A 151 -20.42 -10.73 -39.52
N SER A 152 -19.21 -10.41 -40.04
CA SER A 152 -18.51 -11.22 -41.04
C SER A 152 -17.83 -12.45 -40.46
N GLU A 153 -17.45 -12.41 -39.18
CA GLU A 153 -16.69 -13.47 -38.49
C GLU A 153 -17.35 -13.80 -37.16
N GLN A 154 -17.05 -14.97 -36.62
CA GLN A 154 -17.48 -15.41 -35.28
C GLN A 154 -16.31 -15.42 -34.36
N ILE A 155 -16.51 -14.92 -33.15
CA ILE A 155 -15.49 -14.88 -32.08
C ILE A 155 -16.01 -15.60 -30.82
N PRO A 156 -15.15 -16.28 -30.07
CA PRO A 156 -15.58 -16.90 -28.83
C PRO A 156 -15.92 -15.83 -27.78
N GLU A 157 -17.05 -16.01 -27.11
CA GLU A 157 -17.46 -15.14 -25.98
C GLU A 157 -16.45 -15.25 -24.83
N VAL A 158 -15.97 -16.45 -24.57
CA VAL A 158 -15.00 -16.80 -23.53
C VAL A 158 -14.14 -17.96 -24.04
N LEU A 159 -12.92 -18.11 -23.57
CA LEU A 159 -12.09 -19.27 -23.91
C LEU A 159 -12.39 -20.48 -23.01
N PRO A 160 -12.24 -21.72 -23.54
CA PRO A 160 -12.51 -22.93 -22.77
C PRO A 160 -11.48 -23.25 -21.69
N THR A 161 -10.54 -22.45 -21.46
CA THR A 161 -9.33 -22.51 -20.63
C THR A 161 -9.22 -23.64 -19.62
N LYS A 162 -8.10 -24.36 -19.63
CA LYS A 162 -7.73 -25.32 -18.55
C LYS A 162 -6.92 -24.68 -17.44
N VAL A 163 -6.57 -23.39 -17.55
CA VAL A 163 -5.74 -22.64 -16.62
C VAL A 163 -6.56 -21.55 -15.97
N PRO A 164 -6.56 -21.39 -14.63
CA PRO A 164 -7.27 -20.33 -13.92
C PRO A 164 -6.58 -18.96 -14.12
N ALA A 165 -6.60 -18.46 -15.36
CA ALA A 165 -5.75 -17.36 -15.81
C ALA A 165 -6.00 -16.04 -15.08
N LEU A 166 -7.21 -15.81 -14.55
CA LEU A 166 -7.52 -14.62 -13.75
C LEU A 166 -6.68 -14.52 -12.49
N LEU A 167 -6.55 -15.61 -11.75
CA LEU A 167 -5.69 -15.67 -10.55
C LEU A 167 -4.22 -15.74 -10.92
N VAL A 168 -3.87 -16.55 -11.91
CA VAL A 168 -2.48 -16.87 -12.25
C VAL A 168 -1.74 -15.67 -12.82
N ASN A 169 -2.35 -14.91 -13.74
CA ASN A 169 -1.75 -13.71 -14.34
C ASN A 169 -2.29 -12.39 -13.78
N GLY A 170 -3.38 -12.45 -13.02
CA GLY A 170 -4.05 -11.25 -12.54
C GLY A 170 -4.65 -10.38 -13.66
N SER A 171 -5.15 -9.24 -13.29
CA SER A 171 -5.64 -8.23 -14.24
C SER A 171 -5.68 -6.86 -13.59
N SER A 172 -5.35 -5.80 -14.34
CA SER A 172 -5.46 -4.42 -13.91
C SER A 172 -6.20 -3.60 -14.96
N GLY A 173 -7.20 -2.82 -14.55
CA GLY A 173 -7.99 -2.01 -15.48
C GLY A 173 -8.82 -0.93 -14.80
N ILE A 174 -9.04 0.17 -15.51
CA ILE A 174 -9.83 1.30 -15.04
C ILE A 174 -11.05 1.40 -15.97
N ALA A 175 -12.24 1.27 -15.41
CA ALA A 175 -13.51 1.43 -16.07
C ALA A 175 -14.24 2.70 -15.60
N VAL A 176 -15.45 2.92 -16.07
CA VAL A 176 -16.28 4.03 -15.61
C VAL A 176 -16.86 3.68 -14.23
N GLY A 177 -16.51 4.47 -13.23
CA GLY A 177 -17.01 4.31 -11.85
C GLY A 177 -16.42 3.13 -11.06
N MET A 178 -15.55 2.32 -11.68
CA MET A 178 -14.91 1.17 -11.01
C MET A 178 -13.55 0.85 -11.60
N ALA A 179 -12.73 0.12 -10.84
CA ALA A 179 -11.44 -0.36 -11.28
C ALA A 179 -11.24 -1.79 -10.81
N THR A 180 -10.42 -2.54 -11.52
CA THR A 180 -9.93 -3.85 -11.09
C THR A 180 -8.43 -3.83 -10.94
N ASN A 181 -7.91 -4.53 -9.92
CA ASN A 181 -6.49 -4.72 -9.71
C ASN A 181 -6.26 -6.04 -8.99
N ILE A 182 -6.18 -7.11 -9.76
CA ILE A 182 -6.03 -8.48 -9.27
C ILE A 182 -4.57 -8.88 -9.44
N PRO A 183 -3.89 -9.24 -8.34
CA PRO A 183 -2.50 -9.64 -8.41
C PRO A 183 -2.34 -11.04 -9.02
N PRO A 184 -1.19 -11.33 -9.66
CA PRO A 184 -0.87 -12.67 -10.14
C PRO A 184 -0.52 -13.61 -8.98
N HIS A 185 -0.66 -14.94 -9.22
CA HIS A 185 -0.40 -16.00 -8.26
C HIS A 185 0.39 -17.15 -8.88
N ASN A 186 0.97 -17.99 -8.05
CA ASN A 186 1.65 -19.21 -8.48
C ASN A 186 0.62 -20.21 -9.02
N LEU A 187 0.89 -20.80 -10.18
CA LEU A 187 -0.02 -21.74 -10.85
C LEU A 187 -0.25 -22.99 -10.02
N GLY A 188 0.83 -23.58 -9.49
CA GLY A 188 0.73 -24.80 -8.68
C GLY A 188 -0.15 -24.61 -7.44
N GLU A 189 0.06 -23.50 -6.73
CA GLU A 189 -0.74 -23.15 -5.55
C GLU A 189 -2.23 -22.93 -5.87
N VAL A 190 -2.51 -22.23 -6.98
CA VAL A 190 -3.91 -22.00 -7.40
C VAL A 190 -4.57 -23.31 -7.82
N LEU A 191 -3.86 -24.19 -8.52
CA LEU A 191 -4.39 -25.50 -8.89
C LEU A 191 -4.61 -26.38 -7.66
N ASP A 192 -3.72 -26.33 -6.66
CA ASP A 192 -3.93 -27.03 -5.39
C ASP A 192 -5.18 -26.53 -4.67
N GLY A 193 -5.41 -25.21 -4.69
CA GLY A 193 -6.65 -24.64 -4.19
C GLY A 193 -7.90 -25.09 -4.96
N CYS A 194 -7.83 -25.19 -6.30
CA CYS A 194 -8.92 -25.73 -7.12
C CYS A 194 -9.20 -27.19 -6.81
N LEU A 195 -8.16 -28.02 -6.67
CA LEU A 195 -8.27 -29.43 -6.32
C LEU A 195 -8.89 -29.61 -4.92
N ALA A 196 -8.45 -28.81 -3.93
CA ALA A 196 -9.05 -28.82 -2.60
C ALA A 196 -10.53 -28.41 -2.60
N TYR A 197 -10.93 -27.43 -3.45
CA TYR A 197 -12.33 -27.06 -3.65
C TYR A 197 -13.16 -28.17 -4.30
N ILE A 198 -12.60 -28.90 -5.25
CA ILE A 198 -13.25 -30.05 -5.90
C ILE A 198 -13.48 -31.18 -4.89
N GLU A 199 -12.56 -31.41 -3.96
CA GLU A 199 -12.70 -32.41 -2.89
C GLU A 199 -13.75 -31.99 -1.85
N ASN A 200 -13.80 -30.72 -1.50
CA ASN A 200 -14.72 -30.16 -0.52
C ASN A 200 -15.26 -28.80 -0.96
N ASN A 201 -16.47 -28.78 -1.53
CA ASN A 201 -17.11 -27.55 -1.97
C ASN A 201 -17.41 -26.56 -0.83
N ASP A 202 -17.48 -27.04 0.42
CA ASP A 202 -17.72 -26.22 1.61
C ASP A 202 -16.43 -25.67 2.23
N ILE A 203 -15.27 -25.93 1.63
CA ILE A 203 -13.96 -25.42 2.08
C ILE A 203 -14.03 -23.91 2.38
N THR A 204 -13.48 -23.52 3.52
CA THR A 204 -13.44 -22.11 3.93
C THR A 204 -12.32 -21.35 3.22
N ILE A 205 -12.41 -20.00 3.22
CA ILE A 205 -11.35 -19.16 2.64
C ILE A 205 -10.03 -19.34 3.41
N ASP A 206 -10.09 -19.52 4.73
CA ASP A 206 -8.90 -19.71 5.56
C ASP A 206 -8.20 -21.05 5.24
N GLU A 207 -8.93 -22.11 4.95
CA GLU A 207 -8.40 -23.37 4.46
C GLU A 207 -7.82 -23.23 3.04
N LEU A 208 -8.47 -22.52 2.13
CA LEU A 208 -7.94 -22.21 0.80
C LEU A 208 -6.63 -21.43 0.87
N MET A 209 -6.46 -20.56 1.86
CA MET A 209 -5.23 -19.80 2.08
C MET A 209 -4.05 -20.69 2.51
N SER A 210 -4.29 -21.91 2.98
CA SER A 210 -3.21 -22.87 3.23
C SER A 210 -2.59 -23.37 1.92
N HIS A 211 -3.36 -23.42 0.84
CA HIS A 211 -2.91 -23.79 -0.51
C HIS A 211 -2.42 -22.58 -1.30
N ILE A 212 -3.08 -21.42 -1.15
CA ILE A 212 -2.79 -20.18 -1.85
C ILE A 212 -2.39 -19.09 -0.82
N PRO A 213 -1.14 -19.09 -0.36
CA PRO A 213 -0.70 -18.22 0.75
C PRO A 213 -0.70 -16.73 0.39
N GLY A 214 -0.65 -16.36 -0.89
CA GLY A 214 -0.66 -14.99 -1.34
C GLY A 214 -0.26 -14.79 -2.80
N PRO A 215 -0.24 -13.55 -3.28
CA PRO A 215 0.22 -13.19 -4.62
C PRO A 215 1.65 -13.65 -4.91
N ASP A 216 1.94 -13.90 -6.18
CA ASP A 216 3.27 -14.29 -6.69
C ASP A 216 3.60 -13.47 -7.93
N PHE A 217 4.40 -12.42 -7.76
CA PHE A 217 4.71 -11.46 -8.81
C PHE A 217 5.81 -11.97 -9.76
N PRO A 218 5.75 -11.62 -11.06
CA PRO A 218 6.77 -12.00 -12.04
C PRO A 218 8.16 -11.44 -11.71
N THR A 219 8.23 -10.29 -11.05
CA THR A 219 9.46 -9.63 -10.62
C THR A 219 9.92 -10.04 -9.23
N ALA A 220 9.35 -11.11 -8.67
CA ALA A 220 9.64 -11.62 -7.33
C ALA A 220 9.35 -10.58 -6.23
N ALA A 221 10.37 -10.08 -5.54
CA ALA A 221 10.25 -9.14 -4.43
C ALA A 221 9.58 -9.73 -3.16
N LEU A 222 9.44 -8.90 -2.12
CA LEU A 222 8.92 -9.32 -0.81
C LEU A 222 7.55 -8.71 -0.55
N ILE A 223 6.59 -9.51 -0.07
CA ILE A 223 5.33 -9.00 0.50
C ILE A 223 5.50 -8.88 2.01
N ASN A 224 5.34 -7.66 2.53
CA ASN A 224 5.48 -7.39 3.96
C ASN A 224 4.13 -7.54 4.68
N GLY A 225 4.02 -8.63 5.47
CA GLY A 225 2.85 -8.95 6.26
C GLY A 225 1.72 -9.67 5.50
N ARG A 226 0.90 -10.45 6.24
CA ARG A 226 -0.21 -11.26 5.69
C ARG A 226 -1.58 -10.59 5.77
N LYS A 227 -1.77 -9.64 6.67
CA LYS A 227 -3.08 -9.05 6.98
C LYS A 227 -3.81 -8.51 5.74
N GLY A 228 -3.08 -7.82 4.85
CA GLY A 228 -3.67 -7.28 3.62
C GLY A 228 -4.09 -8.36 2.62
N ILE A 229 -3.40 -9.51 2.60
CA ILE A 229 -3.76 -10.69 1.79
C ILE A 229 -5.05 -11.30 2.34
N GLU A 230 -5.13 -11.54 3.64
CA GLU A 230 -6.31 -12.10 4.32
C GLU A 230 -7.56 -11.25 4.07
N GLU A 231 -7.42 -9.93 4.23
CA GLU A 231 -8.50 -8.98 3.96
C GLU A 231 -8.95 -9.06 2.50
N ALA A 232 -8.01 -9.07 1.55
CA ALA A 232 -8.30 -9.15 0.14
C ALA A 232 -9.01 -10.45 -0.25
N TYR A 233 -8.56 -11.58 0.28
CA TYR A 233 -9.15 -12.89 -0.04
C TYR A 233 -10.54 -13.08 0.56
N LYS A 234 -10.82 -12.49 1.74
CA LYS A 234 -12.13 -12.55 2.39
C LYS A 234 -13.13 -11.55 1.81
N THR A 235 -12.69 -10.35 1.47
CA THR A 235 -13.59 -9.24 1.09
C THR A 235 -13.51 -8.82 -0.37
N GLY A 236 -12.53 -9.31 -1.13
CA GLY A 236 -12.21 -8.85 -2.47
C GLY A 236 -11.40 -7.54 -2.52
N ARG A 237 -11.12 -6.92 -1.37
CA ARG A 237 -10.32 -5.69 -1.26
C ARG A 237 -9.30 -5.79 -0.16
N GLY A 238 -8.09 -5.31 -0.43
CA GLY A 238 -7.01 -5.27 0.56
C GLY A 238 -5.83 -4.45 0.09
N LYS A 239 -4.91 -4.17 1.01
CA LYS A 239 -3.67 -3.45 0.72
C LYS A 239 -2.48 -4.30 1.15
N ILE A 240 -1.58 -4.56 0.25
CA ILE A 240 -0.31 -5.22 0.53
C ILE A 240 0.85 -4.28 0.24
N TYR A 241 1.93 -4.43 0.99
CA TYR A 241 3.17 -3.70 0.79
C TYR A 241 4.16 -4.62 0.11
N VAL A 242 4.60 -4.23 -1.08
CA VAL A 242 5.61 -4.97 -1.85
C VAL A 242 6.92 -4.22 -1.74
N ARG A 243 7.96 -4.87 -1.22
CA ARG A 243 9.31 -4.34 -1.02
C ARG A 243 10.30 -4.96 -1.99
N ALA A 244 11.24 -4.16 -2.44
CA ALA A 244 12.42 -4.65 -3.12
C ALA A 244 13.21 -5.62 -2.22
N LYS A 245 13.77 -6.67 -2.78
CA LYS A 245 14.68 -7.55 -2.07
C LYS A 245 16.07 -6.93 -2.11
N ALA A 246 16.55 -6.56 -0.93
CA ALA A 246 17.84 -5.91 -0.77
C ALA A 246 18.65 -6.61 0.31
N GLU A 247 19.95 -6.75 0.09
CA GLU A 247 20.93 -7.33 0.99
C GLU A 247 21.99 -6.30 1.32
N ILE A 248 22.49 -6.29 2.55
CA ILE A 248 23.57 -5.40 2.98
C ILE A 248 24.85 -6.22 3.02
N GLU A 249 25.78 -5.92 2.14
CA GLU A 249 27.10 -6.52 2.13
C GLU A 249 28.09 -5.58 2.84
N THR A 250 28.93 -6.13 3.72
CA THR A 250 29.99 -5.38 4.39
C THR A 250 31.34 -5.85 3.85
N ASP A 251 32.17 -4.90 3.36
CA ASP A 251 33.50 -5.21 2.88
C ASP A 251 34.52 -5.45 4.02
N GLU A 252 35.70 -5.96 3.72
CA GLU A 252 36.78 -6.20 4.69
C GLU A 252 37.23 -4.93 5.44
N LYS A 253 36.83 -3.75 4.97
CA LYS A 253 37.18 -2.43 5.56
C LYS A 253 36.00 -1.84 6.36
N GLY A 254 34.92 -2.63 6.56
CA GLY A 254 33.73 -2.23 7.32
C GLY A 254 32.84 -1.24 6.57
N ARG A 255 32.91 -1.16 5.23
CA ARG A 255 32.01 -0.34 4.42
C ARG A 255 30.81 -1.17 4.01
N GLU A 256 29.64 -0.63 4.24
CA GLU A 256 28.38 -1.26 3.87
C GLU A 256 27.96 -0.84 2.46
N THR A 257 27.36 -1.77 1.76
CA THR A 257 26.79 -1.59 0.43
C THR A 257 25.45 -2.29 0.37
N ILE A 258 24.40 -1.58 -0.04
CA ILE A 258 23.08 -2.17 -0.26
C ILE A 258 23.02 -2.66 -1.70
N ILE A 259 22.71 -3.94 -1.87
CA ILE A 259 22.54 -4.57 -3.17
C ILE A 259 21.07 -4.94 -3.33
N VAL A 260 20.43 -4.38 -4.36
CA VAL A 260 19.04 -4.66 -4.69
C VAL A 260 18.97 -5.62 -5.87
N ASN A 261 18.46 -6.82 -5.61
CA ASN A 261 18.36 -7.90 -6.61
C ASN A 261 16.97 -8.00 -7.24
N GLU A 262 15.92 -7.54 -6.54
CA GLU A 262 14.54 -7.59 -7.01
C GLU A 262 13.83 -6.28 -6.68
N ILE A 263 12.97 -5.81 -7.58
CA ILE A 263 12.17 -4.60 -7.40
C ILE A 263 10.68 -4.92 -7.38
N PRO A 264 9.84 -4.09 -6.76
CA PRO A 264 8.41 -4.32 -6.73
C PRO A 264 7.79 -4.35 -8.13
N TYR A 265 6.72 -5.12 -8.25
CA TYR A 265 5.97 -5.28 -9.50
C TYR A 265 5.50 -3.94 -10.07
N GLN A 266 5.64 -3.77 -11.38
CA GLN A 266 5.31 -2.55 -12.16
C GLN A 266 6.17 -1.31 -11.83
N VAL A 267 7.26 -1.45 -11.11
CA VAL A 267 8.24 -0.39 -10.91
C VAL A 267 9.25 -0.36 -12.06
N ASN A 268 9.51 0.82 -12.57
CA ASN A 268 10.54 1.04 -13.58
C ASN A 268 11.90 1.22 -12.90
N LYS A 269 12.87 0.37 -13.23
CA LYS A 269 14.20 0.35 -12.59
C LYS A 269 14.97 1.65 -12.82
N ALA A 270 15.02 2.15 -14.04
CA ALA A 270 15.75 3.38 -14.36
C ALA A 270 15.18 4.60 -13.62
N LYS A 271 13.84 4.75 -13.60
CA LYS A 271 13.17 5.84 -12.86
C LYS A 271 13.36 5.71 -11.35
N LEU A 272 13.43 4.50 -10.81
CA LEU A 272 13.73 4.27 -9.41
C LEU A 272 15.14 4.77 -9.07
N ILE A 273 16.13 4.42 -9.88
CA ILE A 273 17.53 4.86 -9.71
C ILE A 273 17.63 6.39 -9.82
N GLU A 274 16.99 6.99 -10.82
CA GLU A 274 16.94 8.45 -11.00
C GLU A 274 16.35 9.15 -9.76
N LYS A 275 15.25 8.59 -9.21
CA LYS A 275 14.57 9.16 -8.05
C LYS A 275 15.41 9.05 -6.77
N ILE A 276 16.12 7.94 -6.59
CA ILE A 276 17.09 7.79 -5.48
C ILE A 276 18.17 8.85 -5.61
N ALA A 277 18.76 9.02 -6.80
CA ALA A 277 19.80 10.03 -7.04
C ALA A 277 19.30 11.46 -6.79
N GLU A 278 18.06 11.78 -7.18
CA GLU A 278 17.40 13.06 -6.91
C GLU A 278 17.30 13.31 -5.39
N PHE A 279 16.80 12.34 -4.62
CA PHE A 279 16.65 12.48 -3.17
C PHE A 279 17.97 12.59 -2.43
N VAL A 280 19.02 11.93 -2.92
CA VAL A 280 20.40 12.12 -2.40
C VAL A 280 20.89 13.56 -2.67
N LYS A 281 20.66 14.08 -3.87
CA LYS A 281 21.03 15.45 -4.24
C LYS A 281 20.26 16.50 -3.43
N GLU A 282 18.98 16.26 -3.18
CA GLU A 282 18.10 17.10 -2.36
C GLU A 282 18.35 16.96 -0.84
N LYS A 283 19.24 16.06 -0.43
CA LYS A 283 19.53 15.70 0.97
C LYS A 283 18.29 15.21 1.75
N LYS A 284 17.35 14.60 1.06
CA LYS A 284 16.21 13.89 1.68
C LYS A 284 16.61 12.51 2.18
N ILE A 285 17.57 11.88 1.50
CA ILE A 285 18.22 10.64 1.93
C ILE A 285 19.71 10.96 2.08
N GLU A 286 20.19 10.86 3.30
CA GLU A 286 21.61 11.02 3.63
C GLU A 286 22.26 9.64 3.78
N GLY A 287 23.58 9.59 3.79
CA GLY A 287 24.34 8.34 4.00
C GLY A 287 24.71 7.59 2.72
N ILE A 288 24.27 7.99 1.53
CA ILE A 288 24.65 7.37 0.25
C ILE A 288 25.88 8.10 -0.33
N SER A 289 26.90 7.32 -0.73
CA SER A 289 28.13 7.83 -1.37
C SER A 289 28.16 7.56 -2.87
N GLY A 290 27.56 6.46 -3.35
CA GLY A 290 27.55 6.07 -4.74
C GLY A 290 26.28 5.28 -5.10
N LEU A 291 25.86 5.35 -6.35
CA LEU A 291 24.73 4.62 -6.89
C LEU A 291 25.07 4.14 -8.30
N ARG A 292 24.98 2.82 -8.52
CA ARG A 292 25.30 2.19 -9.81
C ARG A 292 24.29 1.12 -10.16
N ASP A 293 24.04 0.98 -11.46
CA ASP A 293 23.32 -0.16 -12.03
C ASP A 293 24.35 -1.14 -12.62
N GLU A 294 24.43 -2.31 -12.03
CA GLU A 294 25.29 -3.41 -12.44
C GLU A 294 24.49 -4.59 -12.99
N SER A 295 23.21 -4.35 -13.36
CA SER A 295 22.36 -5.38 -13.91
C SER A 295 22.90 -5.88 -15.25
N ASP A 296 22.86 -7.20 -15.44
CA ASP A 296 23.29 -7.87 -16.66
C ASP A 296 22.29 -8.96 -17.10
N LYS A 297 22.72 -9.84 -18.00
CA LYS A 297 21.94 -10.97 -18.49
C LYS A 297 21.62 -12.02 -17.41
N ASP A 298 22.42 -12.07 -16.34
CA ASP A 298 22.29 -13.05 -15.27
C ASP A 298 21.34 -12.56 -14.15
N GLY A 299 21.02 -11.26 -14.12
CA GLY A 299 20.04 -10.71 -13.19
C GLY A 299 20.12 -9.21 -12.96
N MET A 300 19.20 -8.74 -12.13
CA MET A 300 19.15 -7.37 -11.67
C MET A 300 20.13 -7.17 -10.50
N ARG A 301 20.92 -6.09 -10.55
CA ARG A 301 21.82 -5.71 -9.48
C ARG A 301 21.98 -4.19 -9.41
N ILE A 302 21.29 -3.55 -8.48
CA ILE A 302 21.45 -2.13 -8.18
C ILE A 302 22.35 -2.03 -6.95
N VAL A 303 23.45 -1.29 -7.07
CA VAL A 303 24.47 -1.14 -6.01
C VAL A 303 24.40 0.26 -5.43
N ILE A 304 24.14 0.35 -4.12
CA ILE A 304 24.02 1.59 -3.37
C ILE A 304 25.13 1.61 -2.29
N GLU A 305 26.17 2.38 -2.52
CA GLU A 305 27.30 2.49 -1.60
C GLU A 305 26.97 3.43 -0.43
N ILE A 306 27.26 2.99 0.78
CA ILE A 306 26.98 3.73 2.01
C ILE A 306 28.24 4.49 2.47
N LYS A 307 28.05 5.67 3.05
CA LYS A 307 29.13 6.43 3.70
C LYS A 307 29.54 5.74 4.99
N ARG A 308 30.80 5.94 5.42
CA ARG A 308 31.38 5.30 6.61
C ARG A 308 30.70 5.66 7.94
N ASP A 309 30.08 6.82 7.98
CA ASP A 309 29.37 7.40 9.13
C ASP A 309 27.85 7.13 9.10
N ALA A 310 27.39 6.29 8.19
CA ALA A 310 25.98 5.95 8.04
C ALA A 310 25.77 4.43 8.22
N VAL A 311 24.65 4.06 8.79
CA VAL A 311 24.23 2.68 9.00
C VAL A 311 23.37 2.24 7.81
N GLY A 312 23.72 1.15 7.15
CA GLY A 312 23.04 0.66 5.95
C GLY A 312 21.57 0.33 6.18
N GLU A 313 21.20 -0.23 7.32
CA GLU A 313 19.79 -0.51 7.65
C GLU A 313 18.93 0.74 7.73
N VAL A 314 19.46 1.83 8.32
CA VAL A 314 18.75 3.12 8.39
C VAL A 314 18.55 3.71 7.00
N VAL A 315 19.56 3.64 6.16
CA VAL A 315 19.48 4.11 4.76
C VAL A 315 18.48 3.27 3.98
N LEU A 316 18.51 1.93 4.13
CA LEU A 316 17.58 1.01 3.47
C LEU A 316 16.12 1.31 3.86
N ASN A 317 15.85 1.57 5.13
CA ASN A 317 14.51 1.91 5.59
C ASN A 317 14.03 3.28 5.07
N ASN A 318 14.94 4.26 4.98
CA ASN A 318 14.63 5.53 4.33
C ASN A 318 14.34 5.35 2.84
N LEU A 319 15.04 4.45 2.16
CA LEU A 319 14.75 4.08 0.77
C LEU A 319 13.36 3.44 0.63
N TYR A 320 12.97 2.54 1.52
CA TYR A 320 11.61 1.97 1.54
C TYR A 320 10.52 3.01 1.84
N ALA A 321 10.78 3.93 2.75
CA ALA A 321 9.79 4.94 3.15
C ALA A 321 9.60 6.04 2.09
N LEU A 322 10.64 6.43 1.38
CA LEU A 322 10.66 7.61 0.51
C LEU A 322 10.63 7.30 -0.99
N THR A 323 10.93 6.06 -1.39
CA THR A 323 11.07 5.70 -2.81
C THR A 323 10.16 4.52 -3.19
N GLN A 324 10.16 4.17 -4.48
CA GLN A 324 9.45 3.00 -4.99
C GLN A 324 10.15 1.66 -4.68
N MET A 325 11.16 1.64 -3.82
CA MET A 325 11.65 0.37 -3.25
C MET A 325 10.61 -0.31 -2.37
N GLN A 326 9.62 0.41 -1.86
CA GLN A 326 8.38 -0.13 -1.33
C GLN A 326 7.20 0.54 -2.01
N VAL A 327 6.26 -0.26 -2.50
CA VAL A 327 5.01 0.22 -3.09
C VAL A 327 3.82 -0.43 -2.41
N THR A 328 2.73 0.32 -2.33
CA THR A 328 1.44 -0.23 -1.89
C THR A 328 0.70 -0.76 -3.09
N PHE A 329 0.43 -2.07 -3.11
CA PHE A 329 -0.44 -2.69 -4.09
C PHE A 329 -1.85 -2.80 -3.50
N GLY A 330 -2.77 -2.00 -4.04
CA GLY A 330 -4.19 -2.04 -3.65
C GLY A 330 -4.91 -3.15 -4.41
N ILE A 331 -5.23 -4.24 -3.74
CA ILE A 331 -5.99 -5.35 -4.33
C ILE A 331 -7.46 -4.95 -4.43
N ASN A 332 -8.05 -5.14 -5.60
CA ASN A 332 -9.47 -4.95 -5.86
C ASN A 332 -9.93 -5.99 -6.88
N ILE A 333 -10.60 -7.04 -6.42
CA ILE A 333 -10.97 -8.20 -7.22
C ILE A 333 -12.33 -7.97 -7.85
N VAL A 334 -12.37 -7.15 -8.91
CA VAL A 334 -13.56 -6.91 -9.71
C VAL A 334 -13.43 -7.60 -11.06
N ALA A 335 -14.36 -8.48 -11.39
CA ALA A 335 -14.41 -9.18 -12.67
C ALA A 335 -15.86 -9.27 -13.18
N LEU A 336 -16.01 -9.59 -14.46
CA LEU A 336 -17.32 -9.85 -15.07
C LEU A 336 -17.75 -11.29 -14.78
N ASP A 337 -18.87 -11.42 -14.13
CA ASP A 337 -19.56 -12.69 -13.95
C ASP A 337 -20.87 -12.63 -14.74
N HIS A 338 -20.98 -13.44 -15.80
CA HIS A 338 -22.09 -13.39 -16.78
C HIS A 338 -22.40 -11.97 -17.29
N GLY A 339 -21.34 -11.22 -17.64
CA GLY A 339 -21.44 -9.86 -18.16
C GLY A 339 -21.73 -8.78 -17.11
N GLN A 340 -21.84 -9.12 -15.83
CA GLN A 340 -22.06 -8.18 -14.73
C GLN A 340 -20.78 -7.99 -13.90
N PRO A 341 -20.35 -6.75 -13.62
CA PRO A 341 -19.21 -6.51 -12.76
C PRO A 341 -19.55 -6.87 -11.30
N LYS A 342 -18.74 -7.73 -10.70
CA LYS A 342 -18.89 -8.17 -9.31
C LYS A 342 -17.55 -8.04 -8.57
N LEU A 343 -17.63 -7.67 -7.30
CA LEU A 343 -16.52 -7.79 -6.36
C LEU A 343 -16.54 -9.21 -5.80
N LEU A 344 -15.45 -9.95 -6.00
CA LEU A 344 -15.36 -11.37 -5.70
C LEU A 344 -14.32 -11.64 -4.62
N ASN A 345 -14.52 -12.67 -3.82
CA ASN A 345 -13.53 -13.21 -2.90
C ASN A 345 -12.79 -14.41 -3.53
N LEU A 346 -11.76 -14.92 -2.84
CA LEU A 346 -10.94 -16.01 -3.36
C LEU A 346 -11.75 -17.26 -3.69
N LYS A 347 -12.66 -17.68 -2.81
CA LYS A 347 -13.52 -18.85 -3.02
C LYS A 347 -14.39 -18.69 -4.26
N GLN A 348 -15.02 -17.54 -4.43
CA GLN A 348 -15.88 -17.25 -5.59
C GLN A 348 -15.11 -17.27 -6.92
N LEU A 349 -13.83 -16.86 -6.92
CA LEU A 349 -12.99 -16.96 -8.12
C LEU A 349 -12.71 -18.41 -8.51
N ILE A 350 -12.37 -19.24 -7.53
CA ILE A 350 -12.11 -20.67 -7.74
C ILE A 350 -13.39 -21.37 -8.17
N GLU A 351 -14.52 -21.08 -7.50
CA GLU A 351 -15.84 -21.62 -7.84
C GLU A 351 -16.22 -21.29 -9.29
N ALA A 352 -16.09 -20.02 -9.70
CA ALA A 352 -16.43 -19.61 -11.08
C ALA A 352 -15.58 -20.33 -12.12
N PHE A 353 -14.29 -20.53 -11.87
CA PHE A 353 -13.40 -21.29 -12.74
C PHE A 353 -13.81 -22.78 -12.81
N VAL A 354 -14.03 -23.43 -11.68
CA VAL A 354 -14.42 -24.85 -11.62
C VAL A 354 -15.77 -25.09 -12.30
N LEU A 355 -16.75 -24.19 -12.10
CA LEU A 355 -18.03 -24.23 -12.79
C LEU A 355 -17.86 -24.08 -14.30
N HIS A 356 -17.02 -23.17 -14.76
CA HIS A 356 -16.71 -23.03 -16.19
C HIS A 356 -16.05 -24.29 -16.74
N ARG A 357 -15.09 -24.89 -16.03
CA ARG A 357 -14.49 -26.19 -16.44
C ARG A 357 -15.53 -27.28 -16.53
N ARG A 358 -16.46 -27.35 -15.58
CA ARG A 358 -17.56 -28.30 -15.59
C ARG A 358 -18.41 -28.14 -16.86
N GLU A 359 -18.77 -26.93 -17.23
CA GLU A 359 -19.54 -26.66 -18.45
C GLU A 359 -18.75 -27.05 -19.71
N VAL A 360 -17.47 -26.66 -19.80
CA VAL A 360 -16.60 -26.97 -20.94
C VAL A 360 -16.44 -28.47 -21.13
N VAL A 361 -16.14 -29.22 -20.06
CA VAL A 361 -15.99 -30.68 -20.14
C VAL A 361 -17.30 -31.36 -20.52
N THR A 362 -18.43 -30.91 -19.96
CA THR A 362 -19.75 -31.44 -20.33
C THR A 362 -20.03 -31.23 -21.81
N ARG A 363 -19.85 -30.02 -22.34
CA ARG A 363 -20.10 -29.69 -23.76
C ARG A 363 -19.12 -30.44 -24.67
N ARG A 364 -17.86 -30.53 -24.32
CA ARG A 364 -16.87 -31.35 -25.04
C ARG A 364 -17.29 -32.80 -25.10
N THR A 365 -17.71 -33.38 -23.97
CA THR A 365 -18.14 -34.77 -23.91
C THR A 365 -19.37 -35.06 -24.77
N ILE A 366 -20.34 -34.10 -24.80
CA ILE A 366 -21.51 -34.19 -25.71
C ILE A 366 -21.06 -34.16 -27.19
N PHE A 367 -20.15 -33.25 -27.54
CA PHE A 367 -19.62 -33.15 -28.90
C PHE A 367 -18.89 -34.45 -29.32
N GLU A 368 -17.99 -34.93 -28.47
CA GLU A 368 -17.24 -36.15 -28.71
C GLU A 368 -18.13 -37.38 -28.78
N LEU A 369 -19.16 -37.45 -27.91
CA LEU A 369 -20.17 -38.51 -27.98
C LEU A 369 -20.94 -38.50 -29.31
N ARG A 370 -21.37 -37.32 -29.76
CA ARG A 370 -22.04 -37.15 -31.05
C ARG A 370 -21.13 -37.62 -32.18
N LYS A 371 -19.88 -37.20 -32.20
CA LYS A 371 -18.89 -37.61 -33.20
C LYS A 371 -18.54 -39.09 -33.16
N ALA A 372 -18.43 -39.65 -31.95
CA ALA A 372 -18.21 -41.07 -31.78
C ALA A 372 -19.39 -41.89 -32.32
N ARG A 373 -20.64 -41.49 -31.99
CA ARG A 373 -21.85 -42.13 -32.52
C ARG A 373 -21.99 -42.04 -34.03
N GLU A 374 -21.71 -40.84 -34.62
CA GLU A 374 -21.71 -40.65 -36.08
C GLU A 374 -20.68 -41.60 -36.77
N ARG A 375 -19.48 -41.72 -36.16
CA ARG A 375 -18.44 -42.60 -36.73
C ARG A 375 -18.78 -44.09 -36.52
N THR A 376 -19.29 -44.46 -35.32
CA THR A 376 -19.71 -45.83 -35.04
C THR A 376 -20.82 -46.27 -35.96
N HIS A 377 -21.79 -45.38 -36.21
CA HIS A 377 -22.88 -45.62 -37.16
C HIS A 377 -22.39 -45.95 -38.61
N ILE A 378 -21.37 -45.18 -39.05
CA ILE A 378 -20.71 -45.49 -40.37
C ILE A 378 -20.05 -46.86 -40.34
N LEU A 379 -19.30 -47.16 -39.27
CA LEU A 379 -18.60 -48.46 -39.14
C LEU A 379 -19.58 -49.65 -39.07
N GLU A 380 -20.75 -49.48 -38.44
CA GLU A 380 -21.82 -50.49 -38.45
C GLU A 380 -22.26 -50.80 -39.88
N GLY A 381 -22.52 -49.79 -40.67
CA GLY A 381 -22.87 -49.94 -42.08
C GLY A 381 -21.81 -50.67 -42.87
N LEU A 382 -20.52 -50.32 -42.63
CA LEU A 382 -19.38 -50.97 -43.30
C LEU A 382 -19.24 -52.45 -42.81
N ALA A 383 -19.44 -52.73 -41.53
CA ALA A 383 -19.40 -54.11 -41.00
C ALA A 383 -20.52 -54.99 -41.59
N ILE A 384 -21.76 -54.40 -41.71
CA ILE A 384 -22.86 -55.07 -42.39
C ILE A 384 -22.53 -55.32 -43.86
N ALA A 385 -21.88 -54.37 -44.54
CA ALA A 385 -21.46 -54.54 -45.93
C ALA A 385 -20.44 -55.66 -46.07
N LEU A 386 -19.47 -55.76 -45.14
CA LEU A 386 -18.49 -56.85 -45.14
C LEU A 386 -19.09 -58.19 -44.82
N ALA A 387 -20.14 -58.30 -44.02
CA ALA A 387 -20.90 -59.52 -43.80
C ALA A 387 -21.74 -59.95 -45.03
N ASN A 388 -22.05 -59.02 -45.93
CA ASN A 388 -22.83 -59.20 -47.13
C ASN A 388 -22.10 -58.81 -48.41
N VAL A 389 -20.79 -59.16 -48.52
CA VAL A 389 -19.93 -58.65 -49.63
C VAL A 389 -20.47 -59.05 -51.01
N ASP A 390 -20.77 -60.33 -51.24
CA ASP A 390 -21.18 -60.76 -52.54
C ASP A 390 -22.51 -60.15 -53.01
N PRO A 391 -23.58 -60.11 -52.17
CA PRO A 391 -24.84 -59.45 -52.56
C PRO A 391 -24.70 -57.98 -52.81
N ILE A 392 -23.83 -57.25 -52.07
CA ILE A 392 -23.63 -55.83 -52.22
C ILE A 392 -22.82 -55.54 -53.51
N ILE A 393 -21.78 -56.33 -53.82
CA ILE A 393 -21.01 -56.17 -55.03
C ILE A 393 -21.90 -56.42 -56.21
N GLU A 394 -22.76 -57.45 -56.20
CA GLU A 394 -23.64 -57.76 -57.32
C GLU A 394 -24.66 -56.62 -57.56
N LEU A 395 -25.24 -56.05 -56.40
CA LEU A 395 -26.16 -54.93 -56.50
C LEU A 395 -25.49 -53.72 -57.14
N ILE A 396 -24.26 -53.36 -56.71
CA ILE A 396 -23.52 -52.21 -57.20
C ILE A 396 -23.19 -52.39 -58.75
N ARG A 397 -22.85 -53.61 -59.10
CA ARG A 397 -22.57 -53.92 -60.55
C ARG A 397 -23.80 -53.84 -61.44
N GLN A 398 -24.94 -54.15 -60.91
CA GLN A 398 -26.22 -54.09 -61.67
C GLN A 398 -26.82 -52.69 -61.68
N ALA A 399 -26.48 -51.82 -60.81
CA ALA A 399 -26.99 -50.46 -60.75
C ALA A 399 -26.46 -49.59 -61.90
N PRO A 400 -27.33 -48.83 -62.57
CA PRO A 400 -26.96 -47.98 -63.72
C PRO A 400 -26.15 -46.74 -63.33
N ASN A 401 -26.23 -46.29 -62.14
CA ASN A 401 -25.50 -45.13 -61.56
C ASN A 401 -25.40 -45.24 -60.08
N PRO A 402 -24.46 -44.45 -59.41
CA PRO A 402 -24.24 -44.50 -57.94
C PRO A 402 -25.50 -44.13 -57.10
N GLU A 403 -26.31 -43.22 -57.60
CA GLU A 403 -27.52 -42.80 -56.86
C GLU A 403 -28.56 -43.94 -56.83
N THR A 404 -28.68 -44.72 -57.93
CA THR A 404 -29.57 -45.88 -57.89
C THR A 404 -29.03 -46.98 -56.98
N ALA A 405 -27.69 -47.23 -57.01
CA ALA A 405 -27.08 -48.20 -56.13
C ALA A 405 -27.30 -47.78 -54.63
N LYS A 406 -27.15 -46.52 -54.36
CA LYS A 406 -27.40 -45.97 -53.01
C LYS A 406 -28.82 -46.20 -52.57
N ARG A 407 -29.80 -45.89 -53.39
CA ARG A 407 -31.22 -46.05 -53.13
C ARG A 407 -31.63 -47.53 -52.92
N GLU A 408 -31.04 -48.41 -53.70
CA GLU A 408 -31.26 -49.86 -53.57
C GLU A 408 -30.62 -50.45 -52.31
N LEU A 409 -29.41 -49.98 -51.93
CA LEU A 409 -28.75 -50.36 -50.67
C LEU A 409 -29.63 -50.02 -49.45
N ILE A 410 -30.28 -48.86 -49.47
CA ILE A 410 -31.16 -48.37 -48.37
C ILE A 410 -32.48 -49.15 -48.35
N ALA A 411 -33.05 -49.45 -49.52
CA ALA A 411 -34.34 -50.09 -49.64
C ALA A 411 -34.37 -51.59 -49.26
N ARG A 412 -33.20 -52.24 -49.27
CA ARG A 412 -33.08 -53.68 -48.94
C ARG A 412 -32.68 -53.93 -47.49
N PRO A 413 -33.30 -54.89 -46.80
CA PRO A 413 -32.83 -55.38 -45.49
C PRO A 413 -31.58 -56.25 -45.68
N TRP A 414 -30.61 -56.17 -44.74
CA TRP A 414 -29.34 -56.86 -44.76
C TRP A 414 -29.19 -57.80 -43.58
N GLN A 415 -28.51 -58.91 -43.77
CA GLN A 415 -28.25 -59.91 -42.73
C GLN A 415 -27.17 -59.39 -41.76
N LEU A 416 -27.38 -59.57 -40.44
CA LEU A 416 -26.43 -59.14 -39.40
C LEU A 416 -25.12 -59.92 -39.40
N GLY A 417 -25.15 -61.22 -39.82
CA GLY A 417 -23.97 -62.06 -39.85
C GLY A 417 -23.25 -62.10 -38.48
N HIS A 418 -21.91 -62.14 -38.52
CA HIS A 418 -21.06 -62.10 -37.32
C HIS A 418 -21.06 -60.77 -36.54
N VAL A 419 -21.70 -59.74 -37.10
CA VAL A 419 -21.83 -58.43 -36.47
C VAL A 419 -22.94 -58.45 -35.43
N ALA A 420 -23.84 -59.43 -35.44
CA ALA A 420 -24.94 -59.55 -34.48
C ALA A 420 -24.49 -59.60 -33.03
N ASP A 421 -23.45 -60.40 -32.72
CA ASP A 421 -22.91 -60.53 -31.35
C ASP A 421 -22.26 -59.29 -30.88
N MET A 422 -21.65 -58.49 -31.76
CA MET A 422 -20.99 -57.22 -31.48
C MET A 422 -22.02 -56.08 -31.18
N LEU A 423 -23.07 -56.01 -31.99
CA LEU A 423 -24.16 -55.06 -31.81
C LEU A 423 -24.98 -55.39 -30.51
N ALA A 424 -25.13 -56.67 -30.20
CA ALA A 424 -25.78 -57.10 -28.94
C ALA A 424 -24.98 -56.79 -27.69
N ALA A 425 -23.64 -56.91 -27.79
CA ALA A 425 -22.76 -56.65 -26.65
C ALA A 425 -22.67 -55.15 -26.25
N ALA A 426 -22.89 -54.25 -27.21
CA ALA A 426 -22.83 -52.81 -27.01
C ALA A 426 -24.06 -52.17 -26.41
N GLY A 427 -25.22 -52.88 -26.42
CA GLY A 427 -26.50 -52.25 -26.20
C GLY A 427 -26.98 -51.42 -27.37
N VAL A 428 -28.05 -51.83 -28.04
CA VAL A 428 -28.55 -51.27 -29.33
C VAL A 428 -28.73 -49.73 -29.32
N ASP A 429 -28.98 -49.13 -28.13
CA ASP A 429 -29.28 -47.71 -27.97
C ASP A 429 -28.03 -46.85 -27.70
N ALA A 430 -26.94 -47.44 -27.18
CA ALA A 430 -25.77 -46.66 -26.76
C ALA A 430 -24.99 -46.04 -27.96
N ALA A 431 -24.89 -46.79 -29.05
CA ALA A 431 -24.16 -46.37 -30.28
C ALA A 431 -25.06 -45.64 -31.26
N ARG A 432 -26.36 -45.61 -31.06
CA ARG A 432 -27.33 -45.01 -31.99
C ARG A 432 -27.24 -43.48 -31.97
N PRO A 433 -27.11 -42.79 -33.14
CA PRO A 433 -27.25 -41.36 -33.24
C PRO A 433 -28.65 -40.93 -32.72
N GLU A 434 -28.70 -39.77 -32.01
CA GLU A 434 -29.94 -39.29 -31.35
C GLU A 434 -31.02 -38.92 -32.37
N ASP A 435 -30.64 -38.43 -33.55
CA ASP A 435 -31.55 -37.97 -34.61
C ASP A 435 -31.90 -39.08 -35.64
N LEU A 436 -31.52 -40.34 -35.35
CA LEU A 436 -31.74 -41.42 -36.27
C LEU A 436 -33.20 -41.89 -36.24
N ASP A 437 -33.90 -41.81 -37.40
CA ASP A 437 -35.26 -42.29 -37.59
C ASP A 437 -35.36 -43.78 -37.26
N GLU A 438 -36.45 -44.18 -36.53
CA GLU A 438 -36.72 -45.57 -36.11
C GLU A 438 -36.78 -46.57 -37.24
N GLN A 439 -36.98 -46.14 -38.50
CA GLN A 439 -36.99 -47.00 -39.65
C GLN A 439 -35.63 -47.59 -40.01
N TYR A 440 -34.51 -47.05 -39.55
CA TYR A 440 -33.14 -47.48 -39.80
C TYR A 440 -32.55 -48.28 -38.63
N GLY A 441 -31.49 -49.03 -38.88
CA GLY A 441 -30.81 -49.88 -37.94
C GLY A 441 -31.39 -51.28 -37.84
N ILE A 442 -31.34 -51.94 -36.68
CA ILE A 442 -31.80 -53.30 -36.45
C ILE A 442 -33.32 -53.32 -36.31
N ARG A 443 -34.01 -54.08 -37.16
CA ARG A 443 -35.45 -54.37 -37.10
C ARG A 443 -35.69 -55.82 -37.49
N ASP A 444 -36.47 -56.53 -36.70
CA ASP A 444 -36.87 -57.93 -36.98
C ASP A 444 -35.70 -58.87 -37.31
N GLY A 445 -34.49 -58.62 -36.70
CA GLY A 445 -33.28 -59.39 -36.94
C GLY A 445 -32.55 -59.08 -38.27
N LEU A 446 -32.93 -58.02 -38.94
CA LEU A 446 -32.28 -57.50 -40.15
C LEU A 446 -31.84 -56.05 -39.95
N TYR A 447 -30.84 -55.61 -40.75
CA TYR A 447 -30.32 -54.28 -40.68
C TYR A 447 -30.74 -53.41 -41.89
N TYR A 448 -31.24 -52.23 -41.61
CA TYR A 448 -31.64 -51.22 -42.59
C TYR A 448 -30.64 -50.08 -42.59
N LEU A 449 -29.97 -49.93 -43.77
CA LEU A 449 -28.91 -48.93 -43.94
C LEU A 449 -29.47 -47.55 -44.11
N THR A 450 -28.75 -46.55 -43.53
CA THR A 450 -29.03 -45.14 -43.78
C THR A 450 -28.35 -44.62 -45.06
N GLU A 451 -28.75 -43.42 -45.43
CA GLU A 451 -28.12 -42.75 -46.58
C GLU A 451 -26.61 -42.55 -46.43
N VAL A 452 -26.19 -42.16 -45.19
CA VAL A 452 -24.77 -41.94 -44.85
C VAL A 452 -23.99 -43.27 -44.91
N GLN A 453 -24.56 -44.35 -44.39
CA GLN A 453 -23.95 -45.69 -44.45
C GLN A 453 -23.85 -46.20 -45.88
N ALA A 454 -24.91 -46.05 -46.68
CA ALA A 454 -24.92 -46.45 -48.10
C ALA A 454 -23.86 -45.67 -48.90
N GLN A 455 -23.69 -44.37 -48.64
CA GLN A 455 -22.63 -43.59 -49.25
C GLN A 455 -21.24 -44.08 -48.86
N ALA A 456 -21.01 -44.34 -47.53
CA ALA A 456 -19.74 -44.86 -47.05
C ALA A 456 -19.38 -46.24 -47.65
N ILE A 457 -20.39 -47.08 -47.93
CA ILE A 457 -20.20 -48.37 -48.58
C ILE A 457 -19.77 -48.16 -50.06
N LEU A 458 -20.36 -47.23 -50.75
CA LEU A 458 -19.98 -46.91 -52.13
C LEU A 458 -18.59 -46.28 -52.25
N ASP A 459 -18.18 -45.57 -51.25
CA ASP A 459 -16.84 -44.95 -51.15
C ASP A 459 -15.76 -45.92 -50.62
N LEU A 460 -16.13 -47.17 -50.30
CA LEU A 460 -15.23 -48.16 -49.71
C LEU A 460 -14.17 -48.58 -50.74
N ARG A 461 -12.92 -48.42 -50.37
CA ARG A 461 -11.77 -48.86 -51.18
C ARG A 461 -11.66 -50.36 -51.16
N LEU A 462 -11.39 -50.99 -52.37
CA LEU A 462 -11.24 -52.46 -52.53
C LEU A 462 -10.24 -53.07 -51.56
N GLN A 463 -9.24 -52.34 -51.11
CA GLN A 463 -8.28 -52.79 -50.08
C GLN A 463 -8.93 -53.13 -48.74
N LYS A 464 -10.02 -52.51 -48.38
CA LYS A 464 -10.73 -52.75 -47.13
C LYS A 464 -11.64 -53.98 -47.13
N LEU A 465 -11.79 -54.59 -48.31
CA LEU A 465 -12.51 -55.87 -48.48
C LEU A 465 -11.65 -57.10 -48.15
N THR A 466 -10.36 -56.95 -47.80
CA THR A 466 -9.49 -58.03 -47.30
C THR A 466 -9.79 -58.37 -45.86
N ASN A 467 -9.44 -59.58 -45.41
CA ASN A 467 -9.61 -59.98 -44.01
C ASN A 467 -8.94 -58.98 -43.05
N PHE A 468 -7.77 -58.47 -43.42
CA PHE A 468 -7.08 -57.47 -42.62
C PHE A 468 -7.87 -56.13 -42.49
N GLY A 469 -8.52 -55.71 -43.54
CA GLY A 469 -9.37 -54.52 -43.56
C GLY A 469 -10.65 -54.71 -42.72
N HIS A 470 -11.16 -55.97 -42.67
CA HIS A 470 -12.28 -56.33 -41.79
C HIS A 470 -11.91 -56.24 -40.30
N ASP A 471 -10.76 -56.80 -39.91
CA ASP A 471 -10.28 -56.74 -38.54
C ASP A 471 -10.03 -55.29 -38.05
N GLU A 472 -9.46 -54.44 -38.91
CA GLU A 472 -9.31 -53.00 -38.62
C GLU A 472 -10.64 -52.29 -38.32
N ILE A 473 -11.67 -52.54 -39.10
CA ILE A 473 -12.99 -51.93 -38.90
C ILE A 473 -13.61 -52.41 -37.58
N LEU A 474 -13.47 -53.71 -37.28
CA LEU A 474 -13.96 -54.27 -36.03
C LEU A 474 -13.23 -53.75 -34.79
N ASP A 475 -11.94 -53.58 -34.86
CA ASP A 475 -11.12 -53.05 -33.78
C ASP A 475 -11.41 -51.54 -33.55
N GLU A 476 -11.58 -50.74 -34.62
CA GLU A 476 -12.01 -49.36 -34.53
C GLU A 476 -13.39 -49.24 -33.87
N TYR A 477 -14.33 -50.09 -34.29
CA TYR A 477 -15.68 -50.15 -33.72
C TYR A 477 -15.67 -50.45 -32.22
N LYS A 478 -14.94 -51.47 -31.79
CA LYS A 478 -14.79 -51.83 -30.35
C LYS A 478 -14.24 -50.66 -29.52
N LYS A 479 -13.16 -50.03 -30.00
CA LYS A 479 -12.56 -48.89 -29.33
C LYS A 479 -13.53 -47.69 -29.19
N LEU A 480 -14.33 -47.45 -30.24
CA LEU A 480 -15.34 -46.40 -30.18
C LEU A 480 -16.46 -46.73 -29.21
N LEU A 481 -16.87 -48.00 -29.10
CA LEU A 481 -17.88 -48.41 -28.11
C LEU A 481 -17.42 -48.26 -26.66
N GLU A 482 -16.17 -48.60 -26.43
CA GLU A 482 -15.54 -48.36 -25.11
C GLU A 482 -15.50 -46.85 -24.80
N ALA A 483 -15.11 -46.02 -25.79
CA ALA A 483 -15.10 -44.58 -25.69
C ALA A 483 -16.52 -44.02 -25.47
N ILE A 484 -17.53 -44.47 -26.19
CA ILE A 484 -18.93 -44.06 -25.95
C ILE A 484 -19.38 -44.44 -24.54
N GLY A 485 -19.02 -45.64 -24.04
CA GLY A 485 -19.33 -46.07 -22.68
C GLY A 485 -18.74 -45.12 -21.64
N GLU A 486 -17.49 -44.71 -21.81
CA GLU A 486 -16.81 -43.76 -20.92
C GLU A 486 -17.44 -42.36 -21.03
N LEU A 487 -17.71 -41.86 -22.23
CA LEU A 487 -18.36 -40.56 -22.45
C LEU A 487 -19.76 -40.49 -21.81
N LEU A 488 -20.55 -41.57 -21.95
CA LEU A 488 -21.87 -41.72 -21.28
C LEU A 488 -21.71 -41.77 -19.74
N HIS A 489 -20.65 -42.42 -19.24
CA HIS A 489 -20.38 -42.46 -17.79
C HIS A 489 -20.11 -41.08 -17.25
N ILE A 490 -19.25 -40.28 -17.96
CA ILE A 490 -18.95 -38.89 -17.59
C ILE A 490 -20.23 -38.05 -17.53
N LEU A 491 -21.13 -38.20 -18.52
CA LEU A 491 -22.35 -37.41 -18.56
C LEU A 491 -23.40 -37.82 -17.51
N ARG A 492 -23.41 -39.09 -17.08
CA ARG A 492 -24.36 -39.63 -16.10
C ARG A 492 -23.91 -39.50 -14.65
N SER A 493 -22.61 -39.44 -14.39
CA SER A 493 -22.07 -39.37 -13.03
C SER A 493 -21.38 -38.04 -12.81
N PRO A 494 -21.96 -37.16 -11.97
CA PRO A 494 -21.30 -35.91 -11.56
C PRO A 494 -19.92 -36.15 -10.92
N GLU A 495 -19.73 -37.27 -10.21
CA GLU A 495 -18.48 -37.66 -9.58
C GLU A 495 -17.41 -37.92 -10.64
N ARG A 496 -17.74 -38.72 -11.71
CA ARG A 496 -16.80 -38.98 -12.80
C ARG A 496 -16.43 -37.73 -13.57
N LEU A 497 -17.39 -36.84 -13.78
CA LEU A 497 -17.14 -35.53 -14.42
C LEU A 497 -16.12 -34.71 -13.62
N MET A 498 -16.27 -34.66 -12.28
CA MET A 498 -15.34 -33.95 -11.42
C MET A 498 -13.97 -34.64 -11.36
N GLU A 499 -13.93 -35.97 -11.46
CA GLU A 499 -12.69 -36.74 -11.54
C GLU A 499 -11.90 -36.41 -12.81
N VAL A 500 -12.57 -36.31 -13.97
CA VAL A 500 -11.95 -35.89 -15.24
C VAL A 500 -11.38 -34.47 -15.13
N ILE A 501 -12.11 -33.55 -14.50
CA ILE A 501 -11.61 -32.18 -14.27
C ILE A 501 -10.38 -32.21 -13.37
N ARG A 502 -10.38 -33.02 -12.33
CA ARG A 502 -9.22 -33.24 -11.43
C ARG A 502 -8.01 -33.73 -12.21
N GLU A 503 -8.17 -34.81 -12.99
CA GLU A 503 -7.10 -35.39 -13.80
C GLU A 503 -6.48 -34.35 -14.76
N GLU A 504 -7.29 -33.51 -15.38
CA GLU A 504 -6.83 -32.44 -16.28
C GLU A 504 -6.06 -31.34 -15.52
N LEU A 505 -6.54 -30.93 -14.34
CA LEU A 505 -5.86 -29.92 -13.53
C LEU A 505 -4.51 -30.46 -12.99
N GLU A 506 -4.46 -31.72 -12.60
CA GLU A 506 -3.23 -32.39 -12.19
C GLU A 506 -2.20 -32.45 -13.33
N GLN A 507 -2.63 -32.74 -14.56
CA GLN A 507 -1.79 -32.72 -15.77
C GLN A 507 -1.23 -31.31 -16.05
N ILE A 508 -2.06 -30.26 -15.93
CA ILE A 508 -1.60 -28.88 -16.09
C ILE A 508 -0.59 -28.52 -15.01
N ARG A 509 -0.84 -28.94 -13.75
CA ARG A 509 0.08 -28.75 -12.64
C ARG A 509 1.42 -29.43 -12.92
N GLU A 510 1.42 -30.69 -13.27
CA GLU A 510 2.64 -31.44 -13.57
C GLU A 510 3.46 -30.81 -14.70
N GLN A 511 2.78 -30.29 -15.72
CA GLN A 511 3.41 -29.71 -16.91
C GLN A 511 3.99 -28.32 -16.72
N PHE A 512 3.37 -27.45 -15.89
CA PHE A 512 3.67 -26.02 -15.81
C PHE A 512 4.01 -25.52 -14.42
N ASN A 513 4.04 -26.40 -13.39
CA ASN A 513 4.38 -25.99 -12.04
C ASN A 513 5.82 -25.46 -11.97
N ASP A 514 5.98 -24.32 -11.31
CA ASP A 514 7.26 -23.69 -11.01
C ASP A 514 7.27 -23.15 -9.56
N PRO A 515 8.44 -22.94 -8.98
CA PRO A 515 8.54 -22.43 -7.61
C PRO A 515 7.98 -21.00 -7.51
N ARG A 516 7.47 -20.69 -6.32
CA ARG A 516 7.09 -19.32 -5.94
C ARG A 516 8.29 -18.37 -6.06
N ARG A 517 8.08 -17.20 -6.60
CA ARG A 517 9.10 -16.15 -6.76
C ARG A 517 9.04 -15.12 -5.62
N THR A 518 7.83 -14.67 -5.28
CA THR A 518 7.63 -13.65 -4.25
C THR A 518 7.62 -14.26 -2.86
N GLU A 519 8.48 -13.79 -1.98
CA GLU A 519 8.55 -14.19 -0.59
C GLU A 519 7.51 -13.40 0.24
N ILE A 520 6.79 -14.10 1.14
CA ILE A 520 5.83 -13.49 2.05
C ILE A 520 6.45 -13.50 3.45
N THR A 521 6.88 -12.32 3.92
CA THR A 521 7.44 -12.20 5.26
C THR A 521 6.33 -12.17 6.29
N ALA A 522 6.53 -12.89 7.42
CA ALA A 522 5.69 -12.68 8.59
C ALA A 522 5.83 -11.21 8.99
N ALA A 523 4.73 -10.55 9.35
CA ALA A 523 4.81 -9.19 9.84
C ALA A 523 5.83 -9.13 11.00
N SER A 524 7.06 -8.76 10.75
CA SER A 524 7.75 -7.87 11.63
C SER A 524 6.83 -6.66 11.65
N GLY A 525 6.25 -6.35 12.83
CA GLY A 525 5.39 -5.17 13.00
C GLY A 525 5.99 -4.05 12.21
N ASP A 526 5.20 -3.16 11.61
CA ASP A 526 5.76 -2.01 10.91
C ASP A 526 6.98 -1.60 11.72
N ILE A 527 8.18 -1.80 11.16
CA ILE A 527 9.41 -1.36 11.82
C ILE A 527 9.20 0.12 11.91
N ASN A 528 8.72 0.57 13.06
CA ASN A 528 8.68 1.99 13.34
C ASN A 528 10.11 2.47 13.16
N LEU A 529 10.28 3.57 12.47
CA LEU A 529 11.60 4.23 12.39
C LEU A 529 12.25 4.33 13.79
N GLU A 530 11.41 4.32 14.84
CA GLU A 530 11.82 4.34 16.24
C GLU A 530 12.62 3.09 16.64
N ASP A 531 12.26 1.89 16.14
CA ASP A 531 12.95 0.63 16.48
C ASP A 531 14.38 0.54 15.90
N LEU A 532 14.74 1.45 15.01
CA LEU A 532 16.03 1.48 14.31
C LEU A 532 16.93 2.64 14.75
N ILE A 533 16.41 3.52 15.59
CA ILE A 533 17.16 4.63 16.17
C ILE A 533 17.51 4.24 17.60
N ALA A 534 18.78 4.27 17.95
CA ALA A 534 19.22 4.01 19.29
C ALA A 534 18.54 4.98 20.27
N GLN A 535 18.05 4.45 21.39
CA GLN A 535 17.51 5.27 22.47
C GLN A 535 18.68 5.95 23.17
N GLU A 536 18.84 7.23 22.92
CA GLU A 536 19.89 8.06 23.51
C GLU A 536 19.26 9.33 24.08
N ASP A 537 19.77 9.79 25.21
CA ASP A 537 19.43 11.10 25.73
C ASP A 537 20.22 12.17 24.99
N VAL A 538 19.49 13.14 24.48
CA VAL A 538 20.02 14.20 23.63
C VAL A 538 19.60 15.57 24.14
N VAL A 539 20.43 16.56 23.82
CA VAL A 539 20.11 17.97 24.10
C VAL A 539 19.53 18.60 22.85
N VAL A 540 18.28 18.99 22.92
CA VAL A 540 17.59 19.74 21.86
C VAL A 540 17.71 21.23 22.15
N THR A 541 18.11 22.01 21.13
CA THR A 541 18.23 23.46 21.22
C THR A 541 17.35 24.13 20.19
N LEU A 542 16.64 25.18 20.61
CA LEU A 542 15.87 26.08 19.74
C LEU A 542 16.42 27.49 19.93
N SER A 543 16.83 28.14 18.83
CA SER A 543 17.29 29.52 18.85
C SER A 543 16.15 30.53 18.69
N HIS A 544 16.40 31.79 19.00
CA HIS A 544 15.46 32.90 18.87
C HIS A 544 14.99 33.10 17.41
N GLU A 545 15.89 32.97 16.44
CA GLU A 545 15.56 32.96 15.00
C GLU A 545 14.85 31.67 14.55
N GLY A 546 14.58 30.71 15.47
CA GLY A 546 13.88 29.49 15.18
C GLY A 546 14.70 28.38 14.55
N TYR A 547 16.03 28.34 14.76
CA TYR A 547 16.86 27.21 14.36
C TYR A 547 16.81 26.13 15.42
N VAL A 548 16.58 24.88 14.99
CA VAL A 548 16.51 23.72 15.88
C VAL A 548 17.51 22.64 15.46
N LYS A 549 18.10 22.00 16.49
CA LYS A 549 18.98 20.85 16.34
C LYS A 549 18.98 20.00 17.58
N TYR A 550 19.45 18.77 17.48
CA TYR A 550 19.79 17.97 18.65
C TYR A 550 21.25 17.50 18.61
N GLN A 551 21.79 17.18 19.78
CA GLN A 551 23.15 16.70 19.98
C GLN A 551 23.12 15.62 21.07
N PRO A 552 23.97 14.56 20.97
CA PRO A 552 24.15 13.61 22.05
C PRO A 552 24.58 14.32 23.36
N ILE A 553 24.05 13.86 24.49
CA ILE A 553 24.38 14.47 25.79
C ILE A 553 25.89 14.33 26.10
N THR A 554 26.52 13.28 25.57
CA THR A 554 27.98 13.03 25.70
C THR A 554 28.84 14.14 25.11
N ASP A 555 28.33 14.92 24.15
CA ASP A 555 29.02 16.08 23.60
C ASP A 555 29.16 17.25 24.61
N TYR A 556 28.43 17.19 25.72
CA TYR A 556 28.39 18.17 26.82
C TYR A 556 29.19 17.68 28.02
N GLU A 557 30.48 17.34 27.84
CA GLU A 557 31.36 16.98 28.94
C GLU A 557 31.41 18.07 30.02
N ALA A 558 31.22 17.67 31.25
CA ALA A 558 31.36 18.56 32.40
C ALA A 558 32.79 19.12 32.52
N GLN A 559 32.95 20.42 32.49
CA GLN A 559 34.27 21.08 32.70
C GLN A 559 34.48 21.35 34.19
N ARG A 560 35.68 21.00 34.67
CA ARG A 560 36.14 21.32 36.03
C ARG A 560 36.14 22.82 36.28
N ARG A 561 35.95 23.23 37.53
CA ARG A 561 35.92 24.62 38.02
C ARG A 561 37.08 25.44 37.41
N GLY A 562 36.72 26.57 36.75
CA GLY A 562 37.70 27.50 36.19
C GLY A 562 37.97 27.37 34.70
N GLY A 563 37.28 26.47 33.96
CA GLY A 563 37.37 26.37 32.49
C GLY A 563 36.58 27.50 31.80
N LYS A 564 37.10 28.01 30.67
CA LYS A 564 36.34 28.87 29.75
C LYS A 564 35.21 28.05 29.14
N GLY A 565 33.95 28.47 29.35
CA GLY A 565 32.77 27.84 28.77
C GLY A 565 32.95 27.67 27.25
N LYS A 566 32.47 26.53 26.70
CA LYS A 566 32.44 26.32 25.26
C LYS A 566 31.12 26.87 24.72
N SER A 567 31.15 27.64 23.65
CA SER A 567 29.97 28.13 22.99
C SER A 567 29.12 26.95 22.43
N ALA A 568 27.86 26.91 22.73
CA ALA A 568 26.93 25.86 22.26
C ALA A 568 26.67 25.96 20.75
N THR A 569 26.89 27.09 20.10
CA THR A 569 26.61 27.32 18.67
C THR A 569 27.44 28.49 18.15
N LYS A 570 27.93 28.44 16.89
CA LYS A 570 28.36 29.64 16.16
C LYS A 570 27.12 30.35 15.65
N MET A 571 26.80 31.47 16.24
CA MET A 571 25.62 32.26 15.88
C MET A 571 26.01 33.52 15.09
N LYS A 572 25.06 34.09 14.33
CA LYS A 572 25.13 35.46 13.89
C LYS A 572 25.05 36.38 15.08
N GLU A 573 25.53 37.62 14.93
CA GLU A 573 25.63 38.59 16.04
C GLU A 573 24.31 38.88 16.76
N GLU A 574 23.15 38.44 16.21
CA GLU A 574 21.78 38.73 16.70
C GLU A 574 20.94 37.47 17.11
N ASP A 575 21.47 36.23 16.99
CA ASP A 575 20.73 35.00 17.34
C ASP A 575 21.29 34.36 18.61
N PHE A 576 20.40 33.79 19.48
CA PHE A 576 20.76 33.13 20.74
C PHE A 576 19.88 31.92 20.99
N ILE A 577 20.32 30.98 21.84
CA ILE A 577 19.53 29.82 22.24
C ILE A 577 18.43 30.27 23.18
N GLU A 578 17.17 30.18 22.72
CA GLU A 578 15.99 30.57 23.51
C GLU A 578 15.50 29.39 24.39
N LYS A 579 15.55 28.17 23.87
CA LYS A 579 15.11 26.96 24.58
C LYS A 579 16.15 25.85 24.45
N LEU A 580 16.39 25.19 25.61
CA LEU A 580 17.21 24.00 25.71
C LEU A 580 16.44 22.97 26.52
N LEU A 581 16.35 21.74 26.01
CA LEU A 581 15.73 20.65 26.76
C LEU A 581 16.52 19.35 26.55
N VAL A 582 16.52 18.50 27.55
CA VAL A 582 16.99 17.13 27.47
C VAL A 582 15.77 16.25 27.15
N ALA A 583 15.90 15.40 26.15
CA ALA A 583 14.86 14.49 25.70
C ALA A 583 15.49 13.20 25.14
N ASN A 584 14.75 12.10 25.17
CA ASN A 584 15.18 10.89 24.51
C ASN A 584 14.95 10.99 22.97
N THR A 585 15.78 10.35 22.18
CA THR A 585 15.61 10.34 20.70
C THR A 585 14.24 9.90 20.25
N HIS A 586 13.56 9.03 21.02
CA HIS A 586 12.23 8.51 20.73
C HIS A 586 11.07 9.37 21.25
N ASP A 587 11.36 10.38 22.07
CA ASP A 587 10.34 11.26 22.62
C ASP A 587 9.62 12.06 21.52
N THR A 588 8.38 12.39 21.81
CA THR A 588 7.61 13.34 21.02
C THR A 588 7.71 14.71 21.63
N ILE A 589 8.17 15.69 20.89
CA ILE A 589 8.17 17.09 21.32
C ILE A 589 6.83 17.72 20.93
N LEU A 590 6.09 18.20 21.90
CA LEU A 590 4.93 19.05 21.70
C LEU A 590 5.40 20.49 21.52
N CYS A 591 5.27 21.01 20.30
CA CYS A 591 5.67 22.37 19.96
C CYS A 591 4.45 23.30 19.98
N PHE A 592 4.37 24.17 20.98
CA PHE A 592 3.29 25.14 21.12
C PHE A 592 3.70 26.47 20.50
N SER A 593 2.84 27.02 19.61
CA SER A 593 3.12 28.28 18.96
C SER A 593 2.51 29.47 19.68
N SER A 594 3.04 30.67 19.41
CA SER A 594 2.53 31.95 19.92
C SER A 594 1.05 32.17 19.58
N ARG A 595 0.54 31.52 18.54
CA ARG A 595 -0.87 31.57 18.13
C ARG A 595 -1.75 30.49 18.79
N GLY A 596 -1.29 29.81 19.82
CA GLY A 596 -2.02 28.77 20.54
C GLY A 596 -2.24 27.48 19.75
N ARG A 597 -1.43 27.20 18.75
CA ARG A 597 -1.43 25.95 18.00
C ARG A 597 -0.40 24.98 18.56
N LEU A 598 -0.66 23.69 18.38
CA LEU A 598 0.23 22.61 18.74
C LEU A 598 0.65 21.86 17.48
N TYR A 599 1.94 21.59 17.39
CA TYR A 599 2.57 20.72 16.39
C TYR A 599 3.33 19.62 17.12
N TRP A 600 3.43 18.44 16.48
CA TRP A 600 4.19 17.31 17.01
C TRP A 600 5.47 17.13 16.19
N LEU A 601 6.54 16.85 16.89
CA LEU A 601 7.83 16.62 16.28
C LEU A 601 8.53 15.51 17.04
N LYS A 602 8.98 14.46 16.35
CA LYS A 602 9.81 13.44 16.97
C LYS A 602 11.25 13.94 17.07
N VAL A 603 11.92 13.68 18.21
CA VAL A 603 13.30 14.14 18.43
C VAL A 603 14.24 13.68 17.31
N TYR A 604 14.11 12.41 16.86
CA TYR A 604 14.94 11.89 15.78
C TYR A 604 14.69 12.54 14.39
N GLN A 605 13.62 13.31 14.22
CA GLN A 605 13.33 14.07 12.98
C GLN A 605 14.08 15.40 12.93
N LEU A 606 14.62 15.83 14.07
CA LEU A 606 15.46 17.01 14.14
C LEU A 606 16.82 16.75 13.48
N PRO A 607 17.52 17.76 12.95
CA PRO A 607 18.86 17.57 12.46
C PRO A 607 19.83 17.32 13.62
N GLN A 608 20.57 16.22 13.56
CA GLN A 608 21.74 16.02 14.39
C GLN A 608 22.84 16.96 13.91
N ALA A 609 23.41 17.75 14.76
CA ALA A 609 24.39 18.74 14.34
C ALA A 609 25.41 19.01 15.43
N SER A 610 26.67 19.26 15.06
CA SER A 610 27.75 19.60 16.00
C SER A 610 27.47 20.93 16.71
N ARG A 611 28.17 21.17 17.83
CA ARG A 611 28.08 22.41 18.63
C ARG A 611 28.20 23.68 17.79
N GLY A 612 29.08 23.70 16.80
CA GLY A 612 29.35 24.87 15.95
C GLY A 612 28.34 25.08 14.80
N SER A 613 27.38 24.20 14.62
CA SER A 613 26.38 24.29 13.55
C SER A 613 25.10 25.01 14.04
N ARG A 614 24.44 25.75 13.15
CA ARG A 614 23.18 26.44 13.45
C ARG A 614 21.96 25.50 13.55
N GLY A 615 22.00 24.33 12.93
CA GLY A 615 20.83 23.47 12.78
C GLY A 615 19.99 23.86 11.56
N ARG A 616 18.68 23.54 11.60
CA ARG A 616 17.70 23.81 10.53
C ARG A 616 16.59 24.73 11.04
N PRO A 617 16.09 25.69 10.22
CA PRO A 617 14.94 26.51 10.61
C PRO A 617 13.71 25.64 10.89
N ILE A 618 13.07 25.85 12.03
CA ILE A 618 11.88 25.06 12.43
C ILE A 618 10.70 25.25 11.47
N VAL A 619 10.63 26.38 10.78
CA VAL A 619 9.65 26.67 9.72
C VAL A 619 9.79 25.74 8.51
N ASN A 620 10.96 25.11 8.30
CA ASN A 620 11.18 24.11 7.26
C ASN A 620 10.79 22.70 7.70
N ILE A 621 10.50 22.52 8.99
CA ILE A 621 10.13 21.24 9.60
C ILE A 621 8.63 21.23 9.93
N LEU A 622 8.12 22.34 10.49
CA LEU A 622 6.73 22.51 10.89
C LEU A 622 6.02 23.50 9.97
N PRO A 623 4.75 23.27 9.62
CA PRO A 623 3.97 24.15 8.75
C PRO A 623 3.45 25.38 9.53
N LEU A 624 4.38 26.23 9.96
CA LEU A 624 4.06 27.47 10.71
C LEU A 624 3.45 28.54 9.79
N GLY A 625 2.52 29.31 10.33
CA GLY A 625 1.94 30.46 9.65
C GLY A 625 2.89 31.67 9.61
N GLU A 626 2.52 32.69 8.86
CA GLU A 626 3.29 33.96 8.79
C GLU A 626 3.33 34.64 10.15
N ASN A 627 4.52 35.01 10.64
CA ASN A 627 4.80 35.55 11.99
C ASN A 627 4.39 34.63 13.17
N GLU A 628 4.27 33.32 12.95
CA GLU A 628 4.04 32.33 13.99
C GLU A 628 5.39 31.80 14.47
N ARG A 629 5.64 31.84 15.77
CA ARG A 629 6.87 31.33 16.42
C ARG A 629 6.51 30.25 17.44
N ILE A 630 7.45 29.36 17.73
CA ILE A 630 7.31 28.33 18.76
C ILE A 630 7.66 28.99 20.11
N THR A 631 6.71 29.02 21.02
CA THR A 631 6.84 29.64 22.35
C THR A 631 7.26 28.62 23.41
N ALA A 632 6.79 27.38 23.31
CA ALA A 632 7.12 26.34 24.25
C ALA A 632 7.32 24.99 23.54
N ILE A 633 8.26 24.19 24.05
CA ILE A 633 8.54 22.85 23.63
C ILE A 633 8.52 21.93 24.85
N LEU A 634 7.75 20.84 24.79
CA LEU A 634 7.61 19.89 25.89
C LEU A 634 7.91 18.48 25.37
N PRO A 635 8.88 17.76 25.96
CA PRO A 635 9.11 16.36 25.62
C PRO A 635 8.05 15.48 26.30
N VAL A 636 7.50 14.53 25.54
CA VAL A 636 6.49 13.57 26.02
C VAL A 636 6.89 12.18 25.56
N THR A 637 7.13 11.30 26.52
CA THR A 637 7.44 9.89 26.30
C THR A 637 6.16 9.07 26.14
N ALA A 638 5.14 9.35 26.97
CA ALA A 638 3.84 8.66 26.95
C ALA A 638 2.69 9.63 27.28
N TYR A 639 1.49 9.36 26.73
CA TYR A 639 0.28 10.14 26.99
C TYR A 639 -0.51 9.51 28.16
N GLU A 640 -0.13 9.81 29.40
CA GLU A 640 -0.76 9.30 30.59
C GLU A 640 -2.10 9.97 30.89
N GLU A 641 -3.10 9.21 31.38
CA GLU A 641 -4.46 9.72 31.61
C GLU A 641 -4.57 10.71 32.80
N ASP A 642 -3.64 10.64 33.73
CA ASP A 642 -3.57 11.47 34.96
C ASP A 642 -2.72 12.74 34.77
N LYS A 643 -2.17 12.97 33.57
CA LYS A 643 -1.38 14.17 33.23
C LYS A 643 -2.21 15.20 32.48
N PHE A 644 -1.88 16.46 32.75
CA PHE A 644 -2.51 17.61 32.12
C PHE A 644 -1.46 18.55 31.54
N VAL A 645 -1.86 19.32 30.56
CA VAL A 645 -1.08 20.44 30.05
C VAL A 645 -1.72 21.73 30.53
N ILE A 646 -0.96 22.50 31.28
CA ILE A 646 -1.34 23.86 31.70
C ILE A 646 -0.72 24.88 30.78
N MET A 647 -1.48 25.88 30.35
CA MET A 647 -1.07 26.93 29.42
C MET A 647 -1.41 28.29 30.03
N ALA A 648 -0.53 29.28 29.79
CA ALA A 648 -0.77 30.64 30.19
C ALA A 648 -0.50 31.64 29.07
N THR A 649 -1.30 32.69 28.98
CA THR A 649 -1.16 33.77 27.97
C THR A 649 -0.63 35.06 28.59
N ALA A 650 -0.08 35.92 27.77
CA ALA A 650 0.39 37.25 28.15
C ALA A 650 -0.73 38.07 28.79
N GLY A 651 -1.97 37.92 28.36
CA GLY A 651 -3.15 38.56 28.97
C GLY A 651 -3.63 37.98 30.28
N GLY A 652 -2.88 37.00 30.87
CA GLY A 652 -3.17 36.43 32.17
C GLY A 652 -4.26 35.38 32.18
N VAL A 653 -4.59 34.78 31.07
CA VAL A 653 -5.52 33.65 30.94
C VAL A 653 -4.75 32.36 31.17
N VAL A 654 -5.36 31.39 31.85
CA VAL A 654 -4.84 30.03 32.05
C VAL A 654 -5.83 28.99 31.56
N LYS A 655 -5.31 27.88 31.07
CA LYS A 655 -6.11 26.76 30.57
C LYS A 655 -5.46 25.45 30.92
N LYS A 656 -6.27 24.47 31.35
CA LYS A 656 -5.84 23.10 31.61
C LYS A 656 -6.53 22.14 30.67
N ILE A 657 -5.76 21.24 30.02
CA ILE A 657 -6.24 20.22 29.09
C ILE A 657 -5.61 18.88 29.46
N ALA A 658 -6.35 17.77 29.37
CA ALA A 658 -5.79 16.43 29.55
C ALA A 658 -4.73 16.14 28.47
N LEU A 659 -3.57 15.58 28.88
CA LEU A 659 -2.47 15.26 27.94
C LEU A 659 -2.92 14.31 26.82
N THR A 660 -3.84 13.39 27.12
CA THR A 660 -4.42 12.44 26.16
C THR A 660 -5.16 13.10 24.98
N GLU A 661 -5.66 14.34 25.14
CA GLU A 661 -6.26 15.11 24.05
C GLU A 661 -5.27 15.44 22.92
N PHE A 662 -3.98 15.32 23.17
CA PHE A 662 -2.90 15.56 22.25
C PHE A 662 -2.27 14.26 21.69
N SER A 663 -2.83 13.08 21.99
CA SER A 663 -2.33 11.77 21.55
C SER A 663 -2.50 11.48 20.04
N ARG A 664 -3.24 12.32 19.31
CA ARG A 664 -3.54 12.11 17.87
C ARG A 664 -2.86 13.18 17.02
N PRO A 665 -1.61 12.97 16.58
CA PRO A 665 -0.88 13.93 15.78
C PRO A 665 -1.55 14.20 14.42
N ARG A 666 -1.50 15.47 13.98
CA ARG A 666 -1.91 15.91 12.66
C ARG A 666 -0.82 16.75 12.01
N SER A 667 -0.50 16.51 10.75
CA SER A 667 0.56 17.22 10.02
C SER A 667 0.32 18.74 9.93
N SER A 668 -0.93 19.19 9.92
CA SER A 668 -1.28 20.63 9.90
C SER A 668 -1.30 21.28 11.28
N GLY A 669 -0.96 20.54 12.36
CA GLY A 669 -1.15 20.99 13.72
C GLY A 669 -2.64 21.07 14.16
N ILE A 670 -2.87 21.36 15.43
CA ILE A 670 -4.22 21.57 15.97
C ILE A 670 -4.24 22.84 16.82
N ILE A 671 -5.43 23.39 17.04
CA ILE A 671 -5.64 24.45 18.01
C ILE A 671 -5.62 23.83 19.42
N ALA A 672 -4.68 24.26 20.25
CA ALA A 672 -4.57 23.89 21.65
C ALA A 672 -5.27 24.93 22.56
N LEU A 673 -5.17 26.20 22.21
CA LEU A 673 -5.79 27.32 22.92
C LEU A 673 -6.37 28.30 21.91
N ASN A 674 -7.61 28.74 22.11
CA ASN A 674 -8.20 29.82 21.35
C ASN A 674 -7.82 31.15 22.00
N LEU A 675 -6.90 31.89 21.38
CA LEU A 675 -6.41 33.17 21.90
C LEU A 675 -7.43 34.28 21.65
N ARG A 676 -7.43 35.31 22.53
CA ARG A 676 -8.10 36.57 22.28
C ARG A 676 -7.28 37.44 21.30
N ASP A 677 -7.90 38.48 20.75
CA ASP A 677 -7.18 39.43 19.88
C ASP A 677 -5.98 40.02 20.61
N GLU A 678 -4.84 40.12 19.95
CA GLU A 678 -3.58 40.67 20.47
C GLU A 678 -2.92 39.89 21.65
N ASP A 679 -3.50 38.76 22.11
CA ASP A 679 -2.91 37.93 23.15
C ASP A 679 -1.97 36.87 22.54
N GLU A 680 -0.99 36.45 23.29
CA GLU A 680 -0.04 35.41 22.92
C GLU A 680 0.16 34.38 24.01
N LEU A 681 0.44 33.14 23.62
CA LEU A 681 0.82 32.07 24.53
C LEU A 681 2.26 32.30 25.04
N ILE A 682 2.46 32.33 26.35
CA ILE A 682 3.77 32.64 26.96
C ILE A 682 4.42 31.44 27.64
N GLY A 683 3.64 30.50 28.12
CA GLY A 683 4.18 29.37 28.88
C GLY A 683 3.27 28.15 28.85
N VAL A 684 3.86 26.98 28.83
CA VAL A 684 3.18 25.68 28.88
C VAL A 684 4.00 24.73 29.74
N ASP A 685 3.34 23.92 30.58
CA ASP A 685 3.99 22.88 31.36
C ASP A 685 3.06 21.67 31.54
N ILE A 686 3.63 20.51 31.92
CA ILE A 686 2.88 19.29 32.23
C ILE A 686 2.65 19.19 33.73
N THR A 687 1.42 18.91 34.12
CA THR A 687 0.99 18.80 35.52
C THR A 687 0.31 17.47 35.80
N ASP A 688 0.18 17.12 37.08
CA ASP A 688 -0.46 15.88 37.60
C ASP A 688 -1.89 16.08 38.15
N GLY A 689 -2.47 17.25 37.98
CA GLY A 689 -3.80 17.57 38.49
C GLY A 689 -3.85 18.11 39.88
N SER A 690 -2.76 18.06 40.66
CA SER A 690 -2.66 18.51 42.04
C SER A 690 -1.61 19.60 42.27
N ASN A 691 -0.93 20.07 41.26
CA ASN A 691 0.17 21.03 41.36
C ASN A 691 -0.32 22.44 41.72
N GLU A 692 0.62 23.27 42.12
CA GLU A 692 0.42 24.70 42.28
C GLU A 692 0.90 25.44 41.06
N ILE A 693 0.27 26.53 40.71
CA ILE A 693 0.54 27.38 39.56
C ILE A 693 0.95 28.77 40.03
N MET A 694 2.04 29.29 39.47
CA MET A 694 2.50 30.65 39.73
C MET A 694 2.54 31.43 38.42
N LEU A 695 1.94 32.61 38.38
CA LEU A 695 1.98 33.55 37.26
C LEU A 695 2.68 34.83 37.70
N PHE A 696 3.74 35.20 36.98
CA PHE A 696 4.53 36.39 37.25
C PHE A 696 4.22 37.48 36.24
N SER A 697 3.94 38.71 36.72
CA SER A 697 3.70 39.84 35.81
C SER A 697 4.95 40.71 35.64
N SER A 698 5.01 41.44 34.53
CA SER A 698 6.10 42.35 34.20
C SER A 698 6.26 43.47 35.24
N GLN A 699 5.21 43.80 35.95
CA GLN A 699 5.22 44.80 37.03
C GLN A 699 5.65 44.18 38.39
N GLY A 700 6.21 42.97 38.40
CA GLY A 700 6.77 42.34 39.62
C GLY A 700 5.76 41.73 40.57
N ARG A 701 4.55 41.47 40.13
CA ARG A 701 3.53 40.77 40.91
C ARG A 701 3.49 39.28 40.57
N VAL A 702 3.00 38.48 41.55
CA VAL A 702 2.83 37.04 41.39
C VAL A 702 1.55 36.56 42.03
N VAL A 703 0.83 35.67 41.36
CA VAL A 703 -0.29 34.90 41.93
C VAL A 703 0.10 33.45 42.01
N ARG A 704 -0.05 32.83 43.16
CA ARG A 704 0.11 31.40 43.41
C ARG A 704 -1.23 30.81 43.78
N PHE A 705 -1.69 29.79 43.06
CA PHE A 705 -2.96 29.12 43.25
C PHE A 705 -2.88 27.64 42.95
N SER A 706 -3.79 26.82 43.50
CA SER A 706 -3.87 25.40 43.18
C SER A 706 -4.45 25.21 41.76
N GLU A 707 -3.86 24.29 40.99
CA GLU A 707 -4.37 23.94 39.67
C GLU A 707 -5.79 23.36 39.72
N THR A 708 -6.27 22.87 40.89
CA THR A 708 -7.64 22.42 41.09
C THR A 708 -8.68 23.53 40.88
N ALA A 709 -8.27 24.80 41.05
CA ALA A 709 -9.09 25.97 40.73
C ALA A 709 -9.31 26.16 39.23
N VAL A 710 -8.55 25.45 38.36
CA VAL A 710 -8.70 25.47 36.90
C VAL A 710 -9.28 24.13 36.47
N ARG A 711 -10.53 24.11 36.05
CA ARG A 711 -11.15 22.90 35.51
C ARG A 711 -10.48 22.46 34.18
N ALA A 712 -10.42 21.17 33.93
CA ALA A 712 -10.01 20.66 32.61
C ALA A 712 -11.02 21.10 31.51
N MET A 713 -10.54 21.59 30.40
CA MET A 713 -11.33 22.17 29.32
C MET A 713 -10.97 21.56 27.97
N GLY A 714 -11.91 21.57 27.03
CA GLY A 714 -11.65 21.15 25.65
C GLY A 714 -10.73 22.12 24.90
N ARG A 715 -10.10 21.64 23.84
CA ARG A 715 -9.08 22.37 23.06
C ARG A 715 -9.53 23.73 22.53
N LEU A 716 -10.79 23.91 22.17
CA LEU A 716 -11.33 25.13 21.59
C LEU A 716 -11.75 26.20 22.62
N ALA A 717 -11.60 25.95 23.91
CA ALA A 717 -11.90 26.91 24.96
C ALA A 717 -10.80 27.99 25.05
N THR A 718 -11.17 29.20 25.44
CA THR A 718 -10.25 30.33 25.65
C THR A 718 -9.53 30.30 27.00
N GLY A 719 -10.01 29.49 27.95
CA GLY A 719 -9.44 29.43 29.32
C GLY A 719 -10.18 30.31 30.31
N VAL A 720 -9.58 30.47 31.48
CA VAL A 720 -10.10 31.31 32.59
C VAL A 720 -9.03 32.29 33.05
N ARG A 721 -9.41 33.41 33.61
CA ARG A 721 -8.47 34.42 34.13
C ARG A 721 -7.69 33.87 35.34
N GLY A 722 -6.35 33.89 35.26
CA GLY A 722 -5.43 33.42 36.32
C GLY A 722 -4.97 34.56 37.22
N ILE A 723 -4.60 35.70 36.65
CA ILE A 723 -4.11 36.90 37.35
C ILE A 723 -4.84 38.14 36.82
N LYS A 724 -5.06 39.11 37.69
CA LYS A 724 -5.59 40.44 37.34
C LYS A 724 -4.43 41.39 37.12
N LEU A 725 -4.18 41.79 35.89
CA LEU A 725 -3.10 42.66 35.46
C LEU A 725 -3.42 44.14 35.76
N ALA A 726 -2.38 44.96 35.91
CA ALA A 726 -2.55 46.42 36.09
C ALA A 726 -3.05 47.07 34.81
N LEU A 727 -4.02 48.00 34.94
CA LEU A 727 -4.62 48.75 33.83
C LEU A 727 -3.96 50.14 33.64
N THR A 728 -3.21 50.60 34.64
CA THR A 728 -2.51 51.90 34.66
C THR A 728 -1.13 51.76 35.27
N ASN A 729 -0.19 52.67 34.99
CA ASN A 729 1.15 52.69 35.58
C ASN A 729 1.20 53.06 37.07
N ASP A 730 0.08 53.48 37.68
CA ASP A 730 -0.02 53.81 39.09
C ASP A 730 -0.22 52.53 39.93
N LEU A 731 0.86 51.99 40.45
CA LEU A 731 0.90 50.92 41.39
C LEU A 731 0.84 51.47 42.82
N SER A 732 -0.35 51.55 43.43
CA SER A 732 -0.44 51.75 44.89
C SER A 732 0.10 50.50 45.60
N ASP A 733 1.01 50.73 46.55
CA ASP A 733 1.66 49.69 47.41
C ASP A 733 0.68 49.03 48.39
N ASP A 734 -0.62 49.15 48.22
CA ASP A 734 -1.63 48.69 49.19
C ASP A 734 -1.92 47.18 49.02
N GLU A 735 -1.30 46.37 49.86
CA GLU A 735 -1.53 44.93 49.97
C GLU A 735 -2.87 44.58 50.68
N SER A 736 -3.61 45.61 51.18
CA SER A 736 -4.82 45.48 52.01
C SER A 736 -6.14 45.47 51.23
N ALA A 737 -6.13 45.23 49.94
CA ALA A 737 -7.37 45.14 49.18
C ALA A 737 -8.14 43.85 49.48
N VAL A 738 -9.24 44.01 50.12
CA VAL A 738 -10.32 43.12 50.52
C VAL A 738 -10.60 42.05 49.52
N GLU A 739 -10.72 40.81 49.98
CA GLU A 739 -11.34 39.68 49.33
C GLU A 739 -12.76 40.06 48.93
N ILE A 740 -12.97 40.31 47.64
CA ILE A 740 -14.31 40.38 47.07
C ILE A 740 -14.63 38.96 46.61
N GLU A 741 -15.62 38.39 47.27
CA GLU A 741 -16.22 37.09 46.94
C GLU A 741 -16.69 37.06 45.50
N ASP A 742 -16.60 35.91 44.91
CA ASP A 742 -17.02 35.51 43.57
C ASP A 742 -18.25 36.29 43.07
N VAL A 743 -18.01 37.19 42.16
CA VAL A 743 -19.03 37.60 41.19
C VAL A 743 -18.62 37.04 39.88
N SER A 744 -19.41 36.13 39.40
CA SER A 744 -19.36 35.51 38.09
C SER A 744 -19.55 36.56 36.98
N ASP A 745 -18.49 37.24 36.61
CA ASP A 745 -18.47 38.10 35.42
C ASP A 745 -17.20 37.81 34.59
N ASP A 746 -17.20 36.65 33.97
CA ASP A 746 -16.18 36.23 32.94
C ASP A 746 -16.36 37.01 31.62
N ASN A 747 -17.29 37.98 31.51
CA ASN A 747 -17.70 38.63 30.27
C ASN A 747 -17.40 40.13 30.18
N ALA A 748 -16.66 40.73 31.08
CA ALA A 748 -16.22 42.11 30.93
C ALA A 748 -15.02 42.17 29.94
N GLU A 749 -15.23 42.64 28.74
CA GLU A 749 -14.19 43.06 27.79
C GLU A 749 -13.47 44.30 28.32
N GLU A 750 -12.62 44.14 29.30
CA GLU A 750 -11.63 45.19 29.66
C GLU A 750 -10.50 45.07 28.62
N THR A 751 -10.30 46.12 27.83
CA THR A 751 -9.16 46.24 26.90
C THR A 751 -7.88 46.33 27.73
N LEU A 752 -7.13 45.21 27.76
CA LEU A 752 -5.83 45.11 28.42
C LEU A 752 -4.76 45.71 27.50
N ASP A 753 -4.02 46.72 28.02
CA ASP A 753 -2.81 47.20 27.34
C ASP A 753 -1.60 46.40 27.81
N LEU A 754 -1.19 45.42 27.01
CA LEU A 754 -0.05 44.52 27.28
C LEU A 754 1.31 45.29 27.32
N ASN A 755 1.38 46.52 26.91
CA ASN A 755 2.55 47.38 27.10
C ASN A 755 2.69 47.90 28.54
N ILE A 756 1.60 47.97 29.28
CA ILE A 756 1.58 48.40 30.65
C ILE A 756 1.99 47.23 31.57
N ASP A 757 1.23 46.16 31.51
CA ASP A 757 1.51 44.94 32.30
C ASP A 757 1.11 43.69 31.53
N LYS A 758 1.94 42.64 31.61
CA LYS A 758 1.69 41.34 31.01
C LYS A 758 2.28 40.23 31.85
N VAL A 759 1.74 39.03 31.73
CA VAL A 759 2.39 37.84 32.31
C VAL A 759 3.65 37.53 31.52
N VAL A 760 4.75 37.27 32.20
CA VAL A 760 6.07 36.99 31.64
C VAL A 760 6.53 35.57 31.90
N SER A 761 6.04 34.92 32.99
CA SER A 761 6.40 33.54 33.27
C SER A 761 5.26 32.76 33.90
N LEU A 762 5.11 31.50 33.48
CA LEU A 762 4.35 30.45 34.14
C LEU A 762 5.36 29.53 34.85
N VAL A 763 5.19 29.33 36.15
CA VAL A 763 6.01 28.40 36.92
C VAL A 763 5.10 27.39 37.63
N VAL A 764 5.38 26.12 37.45
CA VAL A 764 4.76 25.01 38.20
C VAL A 764 5.79 24.53 39.20
N PRO A 765 5.68 24.90 40.49
CA PRO A 765 6.67 24.53 41.49
C PRO A 765 6.76 23.03 41.69
N LYS A 766 7.97 22.49 41.58
CA LYS A 766 8.31 21.09 41.86
C LYS A 766 9.28 21.09 43.04
N ASN A 767 8.96 20.39 44.10
CA ASN A 767 9.80 20.30 45.33
C ASN A 767 10.09 21.64 46.09
N ASN A 768 10.96 21.60 47.07
CA ASN A 768 11.33 22.74 47.97
C ASN A 768 12.38 23.68 47.34
N GLY A 769 12.27 24.02 46.07
CA GLY A 769 13.17 24.97 45.39
C GLY A 769 12.80 26.42 45.67
N GLU A 770 13.67 27.33 45.28
CA GLU A 770 13.50 28.78 45.40
C GLU A 770 13.07 29.38 44.07
N ILE A 771 12.40 30.50 44.15
CA ILE A 771 11.98 31.25 42.91
C ILE A 771 13.04 32.34 42.67
N LEU A 772 13.70 32.20 41.51
CA LEU A 772 14.60 33.22 41.02
C LEU A 772 13.83 34.14 40.07
N THR A 773 13.88 35.43 40.26
CA THR A 773 13.26 36.46 39.45
C THR A 773 14.33 37.36 38.88
N ALA A 774 14.31 37.62 37.57
CA ALA A 774 15.23 38.51 36.85
C ALA A 774 14.52 39.71 36.22
N THR A 775 15.18 40.83 36.18
CA THR A 775 14.64 42.09 35.63
C THR A 775 15.48 42.61 34.49
N GLN A 776 14.90 43.49 33.71
CA GLN A 776 15.39 44.02 32.45
C GLN A 776 16.79 44.64 32.56
N ASN A 777 17.11 45.35 33.69
CA ASN A 777 18.39 46.02 33.87
C ASN A 777 19.41 45.15 34.63
N GLY A 778 19.25 43.80 34.54
CA GLY A 778 20.20 42.81 35.06
C GLY A 778 20.21 42.61 36.56
N TYR A 779 19.11 42.99 37.25
CA TYR A 779 18.93 42.70 38.70
C TYR A 779 18.05 41.45 38.85
N GLY A 780 18.20 40.77 39.99
CA GLY A 780 17.41 39.60 40.32
C GLY A 780 17.63 39.14 41.74
N LYS A 781 16.93 38.14 42.14
CA LYS A 781 17.03 37.55 43.49
C LYS A 781 16.40 36.15 43.52
N ARG A 782 16.79 35.39 44.53
CA ARG A 782 16.09 34.19 44.93
C ARG A 782 15.16 34.48 46.12
N THR A 783 13.98 33.91 46.12
CA THR A 783 13.02 34.01 47.23
C THR A 783 12.44 32.63 47.51
N LYS A 784 12.35 32.25 48.79
CA LYS A 784 11.79 30.97 49.18
C LYS A 784 10.33 30.84 48.77
N LEU A 785 9.96 29.65 48.30
CA LEU A 785 8.60 29.36 47.82
C LEU A 785 7.55 29.63 48.95
N GLU A 786 7.90 29.42 50.20
CA GLU A 786 7.04 29.63 51.37
C GLU A 786 6.62 31.10 51.57
N GLU A 787 7.40 32.06 51.06
CA GLU A 787 7.06 33.49 51.11
C GLU A 787 5.91 33.90 50.20
N TYR A 788 5.53 33.03 49.30
CA TYR A 788 4.45 33.25 48.36
C TYR A 788 3.16 32.54 48.82
N PRO A 789 2.19 33.30 49.38
CA PRO A 789 0.96 32.69 49.88
C PRO A 789 0.11 32.14 48.75
N THR A 790 -0.47 30.97 48.96
CA THR A 790 -1.46 30.42 48.01
C THR A 790 -2.77 31.23 48.13
N LYS A 791 -3.26 31.77 47.04
CA LYS A 791 -4.49 32.58 46.94
C LYS A 791 -5.43 32.02 45.90
N SER A 792 -6.64 32.55 45.79
CA SER A 792 -7.51 32.26 44.67
C SER A 792 -6.97 32.86 43.38
N ARG A 793 -7.32 32.23 42.24
CA ARG A 793 -7.06 32.80 40.91
C ARG A 793 -7.79 34.14 40.72
N ASN A 794 -7.44 34.90 39.68
CA ASN A 794 -8.05 36.18 39.30
C ASN A 794 -7.89 37.29 40.38
N THR A 795 -6.75 37.29 41.06
CA THR A 795 -6.38 38.36 41.99
C THR A 795 -5.20 39.18 41.49
N LYS A 796 -4.94 40.37 42.05
CA LYS A 796 -3.73 41.16 41.76
C LYS A 796 -2.44 40.51 42.24
N GLY A 797 -2.54 39.45 43.06
CA GLY A 797 -1.40 38.74 43.66
C GLY A 797 -0.63 39.55 44.70
N VAL A 798 0.60 39.07 44.97
CA VAL A 798 1.54 39.70 45.88
C VAL A 798 2.76 40.21 45.12
N ILE A 799 3.54 41.12 45.74
CA ILE A 799 4.79 41.60 45.13
C ILE A 799 5.83 40.46 45.22
N SER A 800 6.38 40.07 44.09
CA SER A 800 7.52 39.18 43.95
C SER A 800 8.83 39.93 44.04
N ILE A 801 8.97 41.00 43.26
CA ILE A 801 10.11 41.92 43.27
C ILE A 801 9.61 43.34 43.07
N LYS A 802 10.18 44.30 43.81
CA LYS A 802 9.79 45.71 43.68
C LYS A 802 10.43 46.32 42.45
N VAL A 803 9.62 46.63 41.44
CA VAL A 803 10.05 47.25 40.18
C VAL A 803 10.30 48.74 40.37
N SER A 804 11.36 49.26 39.78
CA SER A 804 11.75 50.69 39.79
C SER A 804 12.56 51.01 38.57
N GLU A 805 12.82 52.29 38.32
CA GLU A 805 13.70 52.71 37.16
C GLU A 805 15.10 52.08 37.26
N ARG A 806 15.59 51.75 38.41
CA ARG A 806 16.89 51.13 38.64
C ARG A 806 17.00 49.72 38.09
N ASN A 807 15.98 48.87 38.30
CA ASN A 807 16.03 47.45 37.94
C ASN A 807 15.18 47.12 36.74
N GLY A 808 14.29 47.98 36.29
CA GLY A 808 13.40 47.76 35.16
C GLY A 808 12.30 46.74 35.42
N LYS A 809 11.47 46.41 34.40
CA LYS A 809 10.39 45.45 34.50
C LYS A 809 10.94 44.02 34.71
N VAL A 810 10.12 43.14 35.25
CA VAL A 810 10.45 41.71 35.32
C VAL A 810 10.43 41.12 33.90
N VAL A 811 11.45 40.32 33.60
CA VAL A 811 11.61 39.63 32.29
C VAL A 811 11.22 38.17 32.41
N ALA A 812 11.70 37.49 33.46
CA ALA A 812 11.43 36.08 33.67
C ALA A 812 11.55 35.68 35.14
N ALA A 813 10.85 34.64 35.49
CA ALA A 813 10.98 33.92 36.76
C ALA A 813 11.01 32.41 36.55
N THR A 814 11.83 31.73 37.34
CA THR A 814 11.97 30.27 37.27
C THR A 814 12.26 29.68 38.63
N GLN A 815 11.91 28.42 38.87
CA GLN A 815 12.27 27.70 40.09
C GLN A 815 13.69 27.13 39.96
N VAL A 816 14.52 27.27 41.01
CA VAL A 816 15.91 26.85 41.03
C VAL A 816 16.25 26.17 42.37
N ILE A 817 17.31 25.36 42.36
CA ILE A 817 17.96 24.80 43.56
C ILE A 817 19.43 25.22 43.60
N ASP A 818 20.09 25.09 44.73
CA ASP A 818 21.46 25.59 44.91
C ASP A 818 22.51 24.99 43.98
N THR A 819 22.25 23.75 43.52
CA THR A 819 23.13 23.05 42.56
C THR A 819 22.95 23.51 41.11
N ASP A 820 21.84 24.18 40.80
CA ASP A 820 21.56 24.64 39.47
C ASP A 820 22.48 25.77 38.99
N GLN A 821 22.50 25.96 37.72
CA GLN A 821 23.11 27.12 37.06
C GLN A 821 22.04 27.86 36.25
N ILE A 822 22.24 29.13 36.10
CA ILE A 822 21.35 29.96 35.29
C ILE A 822 22.12 30.59 34.13
N MET A 823 21.41 30.81 33.05
CA MET A 823 21.90 31.59 31.92
C MET A 823 21.03 32.81 31.73
N LEU A 824 21.63 33.97 31.77
CA LEU A 824 21.02 35.28 31.46
C LEU A 824 21.38 35.66 30.04
N ILE A 825 20.42 36.10 29.27
CA ILE A 825 20.52 36.44 27.86
C ILE A 825 20.09 37.88 27.68
N THR A 826 20.91 38.69 26.98
CA THR A 826 20.61 40.08 26.66
C THR A 826 20.17 40.24 25.20
N ASP A 827 19.49 41.31 24.86
CA ASP A 827 19.12 41.72 23.49
C ASP A 827 20.34 42.00 22.59
N ALA A 828 21.48 42.30 23.14
CA ALA A 828 22.76 42.43 22.43
C ALA A 828 23.48 41.06 22.20
N GLY A 829 22.86 39.94 22.60
CA GLY A 829 23.43 38.61 22.44
C GLY A 829 24.48 38.23 23.49
N THR A 830 24.63 39.00 24.57
CA THR A 830 25.50 38.67 25.70
C THR A 830 24.92 37.55 26.52
N LEU A 831 25.67 36.48 26.72
CA LEU A 831 25.31 35.31 27.52
C LEU A 831 26.13 35.26 28.79
N VAL A 832 25.49 35.29 29.97
CA VAL A 832 26.19 35.13 31.26
C VAL A 832 25.66 33.90 31.96
N ARG A 833 26.57 33.00 32.31
CA ARG A 833 26.27 31.80 33.08
C ARG A 833 26.75 32.00 34.53
N THR A 834 25.85 31.80 35.48
CA THR A 834 26.12 32.01 36.91
C THR A 834 25.57 30.84 37.74
N HIS A 835 26.30 30.42 38.75
CA HIS A 835 25.77 29.43 39.71
C HIS A 835 24.62 30.06 40.53
N VAL A 836 23.55 29.31 40.75
CA VAL A 836 22.43 29.75 41.56
C VAL A 836 22.84 30.05 42.97
N SER A 837 23.80 29.30 43.56
CA SER A 837 24.36 29.54 44.87
C SER A 837 24.99 30.95 45.06
N GLU A 838 25.41 31.61 43.97
CA GLU A 838 25.95 32.98 44.01
C GLU A 838 24.86 34.06 44.10
N VAL A 839 23.61 33.72 43.86
CA VAL A 839 22.50 34.66 43.91
C VAL A 839 21.89 34.66 45.32
N SER A 840 21.83 35.82 45.93
CA SER A 840 21.34 35.98 47.32
C SER A 840 19.87 35.61 47.48
N ILE A 841 19.55 34.88 48.56
CA ILE A 841 18.17 34.60 48.97
C ILE A 841 17.68 35.82 49.75
N ILE A 842 16.63 36.47 49.25
CA ILE A 842 16.13 37.75 49.80
C ILE A 842 14.59 37.73 49.78
N GLY A 843 13.96 38.34 50.80
CA GLY A 843 12.52 38.42 50.86
C GLY A 843 11.86 39.08 49.64
N ARG A 844 10.58 38.74 49.40
CA ARG A 844 9.83 39.11 48.17
C ARG A 844 9.71 40.63 47.93
N ASN A 845 9.60 41.46 48.95
CA ASN A 845 9.37 42.91 48.82
C ASN A 845 10.71 43.72 48.75
N THR A 846 11.60 43.38 47.83
CA THR A 846 12.92 44.02 47.64
C THR A 846 13.18 44.22 46.16
N GLN A 847 14.21 45.04 45.82
CA GLN A 847 14.59 45.34 44.42
C GLN A 847 15.60 44.34 43.80
N GLY A 848 16.05 43.36 44.60
CA GLY A 848 17.04 42.37 44.17
C GLY A 848 18.48 42.90 44.16
N VAL A 849 19.40 41.99 43.78
CA VAL A 849 20.84 42.26 43.62
C VAL A 849 21.17 42.22 42.16
N ARG A 850 22.34 42.78 41.82
CA ARG A 850 22.80 42.78 40.40
C ARG A 850 23.35 41.41 40.02
N LEU A 851 22.74 40.76 39.01
CA LEU A 851 23.17 39.47 38.46
C LEU A 851 24.15 39.62 37.32
N ILE A 852 23.88 40.63 36.44
CA ILE A 852 24.72 40.96 35.30
C ILE A 852 24.88 42.46 35.17
N ARG A 853 25.99 42.93 34.65
CA ARG A 853 26.19 44.33 34.22
C ARG A 853 25.84 44.45 32.76
N THR A 854 24.79 45.20 32.47
CA THR A 854 24.38 45.55 31.09
C THR A 854 24.92 46.94 30.70
N SER A 855 25.14 47.19 29.43
CA SER A 855 25.44 48.51 28.89
C SER A 855 24.18 49.43 28.97
N GLU A 856 24.32 50.76 28.68
CA GLU A 856 23.17 51.70 28.82
C GLU A 856 21.96 51.38 27.95
N ASP A 857 22.13 50.68 26.81
CA ASP A 857 21.11 50.29 25.86
C ASP A 857 20.92 48.75 25.80
N GLU A 858 21.52 48.01 26.72
CA GLU A 858 21.46 46.55 26.72
C GLU A 858 20.53 46.04 27.85
N HIS A 859 19.58 45.21 27.48
CA HIS A 859 18.59 44.67 28.39
C HIS A 859 18.57 43.15 28.45
N VAL A 860 18.35 42.57 29.65
CA VAL A 860 18.11 41.16 29.79
C VAL A 860 16.75 40.84 29.16
N VAL A 861 16.70 39.84 28.29
CA VAL A 861 15.48 39.41 27.58
C VAL A 861 15.03 37.99 27.98
N SER A 862 15.95 37.14 28.51
CA SER A 862 15.59 35.78 28.92
C SER A 862 16.46 35.32 30.11
N LEU A 863 15.88 34.38 30.90
CA LEU A 863 16.51 33.65 31.96
C LEU A 863 16.20 32.16 31.80
N GLU A 864 17.24 31.36 31.66
CA GLU A 864 17.07 29.91 31.56
C GLU A 864 17.80 29.19 32.66
N ARG A 865 17.18 28.13 33.20
CA ARG A 865 17.75 27.23 34.17
C ARG A 865 18.51 26.11 33.48
N ILE A 866 19.73 25.85 33.95
CA ILE A 866 20.52 24.69 33.55
C ILE A 866 20.62 23.78 34.76
N CYS A 867 20.01 22.58 34.69
CA CYS A 867 20.16 21.54 35.70
C CYS A 867 21.56 20.93 35.60
N ASP A 868 22.33 20.84 36.69
CA ASP A 868 23.50 19.97 36.74
C ASP A 868 23.00 18.51 36.81
N VAL A 869 23.46 17.69 35.86
CA VAL A 869 23.29 16.24 35.92
C VAL A 869 24.36 15.73 36.87
N ASP A 870 23.98 15.39 38.09
CA ASP A 870 24.89 14.75 39.06
C ASP A 870 25.26 13.36 38.52
N ASP A 871 26.54 13.15 38.19
CA ASP A 871 27.16 11.84 38.07
C ASP A 871 27.18 11.17 39.45
N ASP A 872 26.13 10.40 39.77
CA ASP A 872 26.10 9.51 40.94
C ASP A 872 26.70 8.15 40.53
N GLU A 873 27.99 8.14 40.23
CA GLU A 873 28.78 6.91 40.22
C GLU A 873 29.84 6.98 41.33
N GLY A 874 29.52 6.28 42.42
CA GLY A 874 30.39 6.12 43.56
C GLY A 874 31.78 5.61 43.19
N GLU A 875 32.79 6.38 43.54
CA GLU A 875 34.17 5.94 43.67
C GLU A 875 34.24 4.68 44.55
N GLN A 876 34.43 3.52 43.97
CA GLN A 876 35.11 2.43 44.63
C GLN A 876 36.61 2.48 44.19
N GLU A 877 37.42 3.21 44.99
CA GLU A 877 38.82 3.00 45.01
C GLU A 877 39.15 1.57 45.46
N SER A 878 39.55 0.73 44.52
CA SER A 878 40.26 -0.49 44.85
C SER A 878 41.76 -0.18 44.85
N ALA A 879 42.29 -0.04 46.05
CA ALA A 879 43.73 -0.12 46.31
C ALA A 879 44.26 -1.48 45.80
N VAL A 880 45.09 -1.45 44.78
CA VAL A 880 45.95 -2.58 44.43
C VAL A 880 47.34 -2.30 45.01
N GLU A 881 47.63 -3.02 46.12
CA GLU A 881 48.96 -3.21 46.65
C GLU A 881 49.90 -3.77 45.54
N ASN A 882 50.97 -3.01 45.30
CA ASN A 882 52.17 -3.58 44.64
C ASN A 882 52.84 -4.57 45.61
N THR A 883 52.98 -5.82 45.22
CA THR A 883 54.03 -6.69 45.66
C THR A 883 54.77 -7.26 44.46
N GLU A 884 56.08 -6.97 44.43
CA GLU A 884 57.12 -7.57 43.61
C GLU A 884 57.16 -9.08 43.75
N GLU A 885 57.23 -9.88 42.69
CA GLU A 885 58.29 -10.80 42.32
C GLU A 885 58.11 -11.23 40.83
#